data_0d22b978b52466badc8923a5fae11e8e
#
_entry.id   0d22b978b52466badc8923a5fae11e8e
#
_cell.length_a   1.000
_cell.length_b   1.000
_cell.length_c   1.000
_cell.angle_alpha   90.00
_cell.angle_beta   90.00
_cell.angle_gamma   90.00
#
_symmetry.space_group_name_H-M   'P 1'
#
loop_
_entity.id
_entity.type
_entity.pdbx_description
1 polymer ?
#
loop_
_entity_poly.entity_id
_entity_poly.type
_entity_poly.pdbx_seq_one_letter_code
_entity_poly.pdbx_strand_id
1 'polypeptide(L)'
;MSRFQLFSSISLLVLLALTCTSEPILAQDSAALSARNANYAIEVRLDPGQKTLEAREVVTWRNDQTAPAGELWFHTYWNAWKNNKSTYLRGSRLRGFSRQVQEGDWSYCEVKSMKVLASGPFAAADITSKLRYAAPDDNNPDDQTVLVASLPQPVNPKDAIQVEVVWKSKIPRTFSRTGFRGDFFFIAQWFPKVGVYQADGAWNCHQFHAGTEFFSDYGIYDVKMTVPRGWKLGATGTQQELTDNPDNTATHHYRQQDVHDFVWTTSPDYREAQKTFSYPGLRPVNMRLLYQPEHEGQVVRHFQATEATLRYYGIWFGEYPYGHITIIDPAYGSGAGGMEYPTLFTCGTRYFNPEGGGSPEGVTVHEAGHQFWYAIVGNNEFEDAWLDEGLNTFSTERAMEAAFGESSYVERFFQGYFFPIMMRDIKNHRMTQEQGIDRYRQAARSDIEATPTYLYYPATGSSISYNKTALWLSTMERTLGWNMLQKIMSAFFERWKFRHPKPDDFFAVANEVSGRDLNYFFDEVYRKAAVFDYTVESVASEEVKTEGFVDDKGQPTYTKGNKNDKKLYETRVVVRRLQDGILPVDVLLKFDNGEEVRDVWDGKSLWKLYRVVKPAKLDYAIVDPERKMLLDINYTNNSKQLSPATDFSASKWASKWMVWLQDYLQTLSFLI
;
A
#
# COMPACT_ATOMS: atom_id res chain seq x y z
N MET A 1 -55.66 -13.72 -78.49
CA MET A 1 -54.40 -13.16 -79.00
C MET A 1 -53.33 -13.28 -78.01
N SER A 2 -52.35 -13.89 -78.35
CA SER A 2 -50.88 -14.17 -78.04
C SER A 2 -50.59 -14.61 -76.58
N ARG A 3 -50.27 -15.84 -76.50
CA ARG A 3 -49.07 -16.63 -76.32
C ARG A 3 -47.92 -15.86 -75.55
N PHE A 4 -47.54 -16.35 -74.36
CA PHE A 4 -46.12 -16.45 -74.06
C PHE A 4 -45.78 -17.72 -73.21
N GLN A 5 -44.66 -18.31 -73.53
CA GLN A 5 -44.21 -19.62 -73.12
C GLN A 5 -43.57 -19.69 -71.74
N LEU A 6 -43.73 -20.86 -71.12
CA LEU A 6 -42.92 -21.35 -70.02
C LEU A 6 -41.41 -21.50 -70.41
N PHE A 7 -40.56 -21.03 -69.52
CA PHE A 7 -39.22 -21.58 -69.36
C PHE A 7 -38.97 -21.99 -67.93
N SER A 8 -38.87 -23.26 -67.67
CA SER A 8 -38.45 -23.86 -66.43
C SER A 8 -36.90 -23.80 -66.35
N SER A 9 -36.38 -23.23 -65.29
CA SER A 9 -34.96 -23.38 -64.91
C SER A 9 -34.88 -24.01 -63.52
N ILE A 10 -34.45 -25.24 -63.50
CA ILE A 10 -34.10 -25.99 -62.30
C ILE A 10 -32.76 -25.44 -61.77
N SER A 11 -32.81 -24.73 -60.65
CA SER A 11 -31.63 -24.33 -59.90
C SER A 11 -31.34 -25.37 -58.84
N LEU A 12 -30.25 -26.07 -59.04
CA LEU A 12 -29.65 -27.07 -58.12
C LEU A 12 -29.02 -26.31 -56.94
N LEU A 13 -29.69 -26.33 -55.77
CA LEU A 13 -29.12 -25.81 -54.52
C LEU A 13 -28.16 -26.84 -53.97
N VAL A 14 -26.85 -26.62 -54.16
CA VAL A 14 -25.78 -27.31 -53.43
C VAL A 14 -25.70 -26.72 -52.06
N LEU A 15 -26.21 -27.43 -51.02
CA LEU A 15 -26.00 -27.12 -49.61
C LEU A 15 -24.54 -27.52 -49.27
N LEU A 16 -23.62 -26.54 -49.24
CA LEU A 16 -22.33 -26.70 -48.59
C LEU A 16 -22.55 -26.64 -47.08
N ALA A 17 -22.61 -27.80 -46.43
CA ALA A 17 -22.48 -27.90 -44.98
C ALA A 17 -21.05 -27.54 -44.56
N LEU A 18 -20.81 -26.28 -44.22
CA LEU A 18 -19.63 -25.86 -43.45
C LEU A 18 -19.76 -26.44 -42.05
N THR A 19 -19.18 -27.61 -41.82
CA THR A 19 -18.86 -28.08 -40.49
C THR A 19 -17.77 -27.17 -39.93
N CYS A 20 -18.16 -26.11 -39.20
CA CYS A 20 -17.23 -25.42 -38.26
C CYS A 20 -16.87 -26.43 -37.19
N THR A 21 -15.80 -27.17 -37.39
CA THR A 21 -15.07 -27.74 -36.27
C THR A 21 -14.43 -26.56 -35.52
N SER A 22 -15.09 -26.10 -34.45
CA SER A 22 -14.42 -25.30 -33.46
C SER A 22 -13.37 -26.17 -32.79
N GLU A 23 -12.15 -26.14 -33.32
CA GLU A 23 -11.00 -26.55 -32.53
C GLU A 23 -11.04 -25.67 -31.25
N PRO A 24 -10.86 -26.30 -30.06
CA PRO A 24 -10.66 -25.50 -28.86
C PRO A 24 -9.42 -24.64 -29.13
N ILE A 25 -9.59 -23.33 -29.14
CA ILE A 25 -8.46 -22.38 -29.05
C ILE A 25 -7.79 -22.73 -27.72
N LEU A 26 -6.79 -23.60 -27.74
CA LEU A 26 -5.83 -23.73 -26.68
C LEU A 26 -5.30 -22.32 -26.49
N ALA A 27 -5.66 -21.71 -25.38
CA ALA A 27 -5.17 -20.39 -25.01
C ALA A 27 -3.66 -20.42 -25.16
N GLN A 28 -3.16 -19.75 -26.16
CA GLN A 28 -1.72 -19.68 -26.45
C GLN A 28 -1.10 -19.09 -25.18
N ASP A 29 -0.27 -19.84 -24.47
CA ASP A 29 0.40 -19.36 -23.25
C ASP A 29 1.09 -18.05 -23.61
N SER A 30 0.62 -16.96 -23.02
CA SER A 30 1.25 -15.65 -23.19
C SER A 30 2.72 -15.74 -22.79
N ALA A 31 3.58 -14.98 -23.46
CA ALA A 31 4.98 -14.90 -23.06
C ALA A 31 5.10 -14.65 -21.56
N ALA A 32 5.95 -15.41 -20.87
CA ALA A 32 6.12 -15.30 -19.43
C ALA A 32 6.59 -13.88 -19.06
N LEU A 33 5.88 -13.24 -18.14
CA LEU A 33 6.22 -11.93 -17.61
C LEU A 33 7.17 -12.06 -16.41
N SER A 34 7.09 -13.17 -15.67
CA SER A 34 7.90 -13.51 -14.49
C SER A 34 8.75 -14.76 -14.72
N ALA A 35 9.59 -15.10 -13.75
CA ALA A 35 10.37 -16.35 -13.76
C ALA A 35 9.49 -17.60 -13.70
N ARG A 36 8.27 -17.52 -13.12
CA ARG A 36 7.34 -18.64 -12.90
C ARG A 36 8.04 -19.83 -12.24
N ASN A 37 8.81 -19.57 -11.20
CA ASN A 37 9.60 -20.60 -10.52
C ASN A 37 8.80 -21.38 -9.47
N ALA A 38 7.65 -20.91 -9.02
CA ALA A 38 6.76 -21.60 -8.09
C ALA A 38 5.35 -21.75 -8.68
N ASN A 39 5.04 -22.91 -9.26
CA ASN A 39 3.76 -23.17 -9.95
C ASN A 39 2.91 -24.16 -9.16
N TYR A 40 1.59 -23.95 -9.14
CA TYR A 40 0.66 -24.70 -8.31
C TYR A 40 -0.53 -25.21 -9.12
N ALA A 41 -0.80 -26.53 -9.01
CA ALA A 41 -2.05 -27.14 -9.42
C ALA A 41 -2.78 -27.62 -8.16
N ILE A 42 -3.91 -26.96 -7.80
CA ILE A 42 -4.60 -27.18 -6.52
C ILE A 42 -6.03 -27.65 -6.75
N GLU A 43 -6.44 -28.67 -6.00
CA GLU A 43 -7.83 -29.11 -5.89
C GLU A 43 -8.27 -28.96 -4.42
N VAL A 44 -9.35 -28.21 -4.19
CA VAL A 44 -9.86 -27.95 -2.85
C VAL A 44 -11.38 -28.12 -2.79
N ARG A 45 -11.86 -28.67 -1.67
CA ARG A 45 -13.26 -28.81 -1.36
C ARG A 45 -13.59 -28.12 -0.05
N LEU A 46 -14.60 -27.25 -0.08
CA LEU A 46 -15.18 -26.59 1.11
C LEU A 46 -16.29 -27.44 1.72
N ASP A 47 -16.20 -27.72 3.01
CA ASP A 47 -17.32 -28.10 3.83
C ASP A 47 -17.82 -26.88 4.63
N PRO A 48 -18.89 -26.20 4.21
CA PRO A 48 -19.38 -25.00 4.89
C PRO A 48 -20.00 -25.31 6.26
N GLY A 49 -20.47 -26.53 6.49
CA GLY A 49 -21.05 -26.96 7.79
C GLY A 49 -19.96 -27.13 8.84
N GLN A 50 -18.89 -27.85 8.51
CA GLN A 50 -17.76 -28.09 9.38
C GLN A 50 -16.75 -26.92 9.39
N LYS A 51 -16.88 -25.96 8.46
CA LYS A 51 -15.92 -24.87 8.25
C LYS A 51 -14.49 -25.41 8.02
N THR A 52 -14.38 -26.39 7.11
CA THR A 52 -13.10 -27.05 6.78
C THR A 52 -12.84 -27.05 5.28
N LEU A 53 -11.54 -27.14 4.95
CA LEU A 53 -11.04 -27.41 3.61
C LEU A 53 -10.33 -28.76 3.59
N GLU A 54 -10.59 -29.56 2.58
CA GLU A 54 -9.78 -30.73 2.21
C GLU A 54 -9.18 -30.46 0.85
N ALA A 55 -7.86 -30.61 0.74
CA ALA A 55 -7.16 -30.14 -0.43
C ALA A 55 -5.93 -31.00 -0.76
N ARG A 56 -5.57 -30.94 -2.04
CA ARG A 56 -4.38 -31.53 -2.62
C ARG A 56 -3.77 -30.51 -3.57
N GLU A 57 -2.46 -30.35 -3.54
CA GLU A 57 -1.73 -29.57 -4.51
C GLU A 57 -0.56 -30.37 -5.10
N VAL A 58 -0.18 -30.01 -6.32
CA VAL A 58 1.12 -30.34 -6.89
C VAL A 58 1.86 -29.04 -7.12
N VAL A 59 2.93 -28.87 -6.36
CA VAL A 59 3.86 -27.74 -6.50
C VAL A 59 4.96 -28.14 -7.45
N THR A 60 5.19 -27.34 -8.49
CA THR A 60 6.38 -27.44 -9.34
C THR A 60 7.28 -26.26 -9.01
N TRP A 61 8.38 -26.52 -8.31
CA TRP A 61 9.35 -25.50 -7.92
C TRP A 61 10.66 -25.67 -8.69
N ARG A 62 11.14 -24.58 -9.30
CA ARG A 62 12.41 -24.53 -10.02
C ARG A 62 13.42 -23.69 -9.23
N ASN A 63 14.61 -24.25 -9.05
CA ASN A 63 15.71 -23.51 -8.44
C ASN A 63 16.35 -22.56 -9.45
N ASP A 64 16.01 -21.28 -9.37
CA ASP A 64 16.59 -20.24 -10.22
C ASP A 64 17.87 -19.61 -9.62
N GLN A 65 18.28 -20.05 -8.45
CA GLN A 65 19.50 -19.57 -7.77
C GLN A 65 20.74 -20.38 -8.15
N THR A 66 21.89 -19.98 -7.61
CA THR A 66 23.20 -20.60 -7.89
C THR A 66 23.58 -21.71 -6.92
N ALA A 67 22.96 -21.75 -5.73
CA ALA A 67 23.18 -22.76 -4.72
C ALA A 67 22.15 -23.91 -4.85
N PRO A 68 22.53 -25.18 -4.58
CA PRO A 68 21.57 -26.28 -4.54
C PRO A 68 20.71 -26.21 -3.28
N ALA A 69 19.40 -26.53 -3.37
CA ALA A 69 18.47 -26.55 -2.26
C ALA A 69 18.21 -27.99 -1.77
N GLY A 70 18.66 -28.31 -0.56
CA GLY A 70 18.45 -29.62 0.09
C GLY A 70 17.11 -29.76 0.82
N GLU A 71 16.36 -28.68 0.98
CA GLU A 71 15.08 -28.62 1.65
C GLU A 71 14.12 -27.73 0.87
N LEU A 72 12.82 -27.91 1.05
CA LEU A 72 11.79 -26.94 0.66
C LEU A 72 11.13 -26.39 1.93
N TRP A 73 10.95 -25.08 1.97
CA TRP A 73 10.32 -24.37 3.08
C TRP A 73 8.96 -23.84 2.65
N PHE A 74 7.96 -24.06 3.52
CA PHE A 74 6.57 -23.71 3.22
C PHE A 74 5.99 -22.84 4.32
N HIS A 75 5.22 -21.83 3.95
CA HIS A 75 4.33 -21.13 4.85
C HIS A 75 3.05 -21.96 5.08
N THR A 76 2.69 -22.15 6.34
CA THR A 76 1.41 -22.73 6.78
C THR A 76 0.69 -21.73 7.67
N TYR A 77 0.35 -20.57 7.09
CA TYR A 77 -0.10 -19.37 7.80
C TYR A 77 -1.26 -19.60 8.77
N TRP A 78 -2.22 -20.48 8.45
CA TRP A 78 -3.37 -20.73 9.32
C TRP A 78 -3.01 -21.39 10.67
N ASN A 79 -1.82 -21.92 10.81
CA ASN A 79 -1.30 -22.39 12.10
C ASN A 79 -0.99 -21.24 13.08
N ALA A 80 -0.93 -19.98 12.60
CA ALA A 80 -0.84 -18.81 13.47
C ALA A 80 -2.01 -18.71 14.46
N TRP A 81 -3.16 -19.30 14.12
CA TRP A 81 -4.36 -19.31 14.93
C TRP A 81 -4.74 -20.70 15.45
N LYS A 82 -3.76 -21.61 15.51
CA LYS A 82 -3.93 -22.97 16.04
C LYS A 82 -4.09 -22.95 17.55
N ASN A 83 -3.39 -22.08 18.23
CA ASN A 83 -3.45 -21.86 19.67
C ASN A 83 -2.92 -20.45 20.02
N ASN A 84 -3.00 -20.08 21.30
CA ASN A 84 -2.60 -18.76 21.77
C ASN A 84 -1.09 -18.55 21.97
N LYS A 85 -0.24 -19.49 21.53
CA LYS A 85 1.21 -19.46 21.75
C LYS A 85 2.01 -19.13 20.48
N SER A 86 1.35 -19.02 19.32
CA SER A 86 1.99 -18.64 18.07
C SER A 86 2.66 -17.27 18.16
N THR A 87 3.68 -17.04 17.35
CA THR A 87 4.37 -15.76 17.20
C THR A 87 3.37 -14.65 16.84
N TYR A 88 2.44 -14.94 15.93
CA TYR A 88 1.36 -14.02 15.58
C TYR A 88 0.53 -13.56 16.79
N LEU A 89 0.00 -14.49 17.58
CA LEU A 89 -0.88 -14.12 18.70
C LEU A 89 -0.12 -13.52 19.90
N ARG A 90 1.16 -13.89 20.08
CA ARG A 90 2.03 -13.21 21.05
C ARG A 90 2.26 -11.76 20.63
N GLY A 91 2.60 -11.51 19.36
CA GLY A 91 2.79 -10.18 18.80
C GLY A 91 1.51 -9.32 18.81
N SER A 92 0.35 -9.91 18.50
CA SER A 92 -0.94 -9.22 18.55
C SER A 92 -1.28 -8.67 19.93
N ARG A 93 -0.96 -9.41 21.00
CA ARG A 93 -1.17 -8.95 22.38
C ARG A 93 -0.30 -7.75 22.73
N LEU A 94 0.95 -7.73 22.28
CA LEU A 94 1.85 -6.57 22.47
C LEU A 94 1.32 -5.32 21.77
N ARG A 95 0.53 -5.49 20.70
CA ARG A 95 -0.14 -4.40 19.96
C ARG A 95 -1.49 -4.00 20.56
N GLY A 96 -1.86 -4.54 21.73
CA GLY A 96 -3.11 -4.22 22.43
C GLY A 96 -4.35 -4.96 21.91
N PHE A 97 -4.19 -5.92 20.98
CA PHE A 97 -5.31 -6.75 20.56
C PHE A 97 -5.62 -7.82 21.61
N SER A 98 -6.68 -7.60 22.38
CA SER A 98 -7.25 -8.60 23.28
C SER A 98 -8.64 -8.99 22.79
N ARG A 99 -8.77 -10.16 22.20
CA ARG A 99 -10.05 -10.74 21.81
C ARG A 99 -10.32 -11.98 22.64
N GLN A 100 -11.55 -12.13 23.15
CA GLN A 100 -12.00 -13.41 23.64
C GLN A 100 -12.18 -14.36 22.46
N VAL A 101 -11.39 -15.42 22.41
CA VAL A 101 -11.41 -16.43 21.36
C VAL A 101 -12.23 -17.61 21.83
N GLN A 102 -13.25 -17.99 21.07
CA GLN A 102 -14.09 -19.17 21.33
C GLN A 102 -13.52 -20.40 20.63
N GLU A 103 -13.95 -21.60 21.00
CA GLU A 103 -13.50 -22.85 20.40
C GLU A 103 -13.62 -22.87 18.87
N GLY A 104 -14.73 -22.37 18.34
CA GLY A 104 -14.99 -22.31 16.89
C GLY A 104 -14.17 -21.26 16.12
N ASP A 105 -13.45 -20.38 16.80
CA ASP A 105 -12.66 -19.32 16.18
C ASP A 105 -11.27 -19.82 15.72
N TRP A 106 -10.75 -20.89 16.36
CA TRP A 106 -9.41 -21.42 16.09
C TRP A 106 -9.31 -22.09 14.71
N SER A 107 -8.09 -22.11 14.20
CA SER A 107 -7.78 -22.70 12.89
C SER A 107 -6.56 -23.60 12.96
N TYR A 108 -6.34 -24.36 11.89
CA TYR A 108 -5.11 -25.11 11.66
C TYR A 108 -4.96 -25.44 10.16
N CYS A 109 -3.73 -25.70 9.75
CA CYS A 109 -3.38 -26.35 8.49
C CYS A 109 -2.55 -27.59 8.82
N GLU A 110 -3.12 -28.77 8.57
CA GLU A 110 -2.50 -30.06 8.88
C GLU A 110 -2.12 -30.77 7.57
N VAL A 111 -0.83 -30.83 7.27
CA VAL A 111 -0.31 -31.61 6.14
C VAL A 111 -0.39 -33.09 6.49
N LYS A 112 -1.15 -33.84 5.71
CA LYS A 112 -1.38 -35.28 5.88
C LYS A 112 -0.32 -36.13 5.21
N SER A 113 0.13 -35.72 4.05
CA SER A 113 1.24 -36.36 3.31
C SER A 113 1.94 -35.39 2.39
N MET A 114 3.22 -35.62 2.19
CA MET A 114 4.05 -34.92 1.24
C MET A 114 4.94 -35.91 0.48
N LYS A 115 4.89 -35.87 -0.85
CA LYS A 115 5.59 -36.82 -1.74
C LYS A 115 6.28 -36.08 -2.86
N VAL A 116 7.54 -36.41 -3.09
CA VAL A 116 8.22 -36.07 -4.34
C VAL A 116 7.65 -36.95 -5.45
N LEU A 117 7.23 -36.34 -6.55
CA LEU A 117 6.78 -37.05 -7.76
C LEU A 117 7.97 -37.34 -8.64
N ALA A 118 7.90 -38.44 -9.43
CA ALA A 118 8.92 -38.73 -10.41
C ALA A 118 8.88 -37.65 -11.51
N SER A 119 9.93 -36.83 -11.58
CA SER A 119 10.05 -35.72 -12.52
C SER A 119 11.52 -35.34 -12.73
N GLY A 120 11.96 -35.25 -13.99
CA GLY A 120 13.36 -34.93 -14.33
C GLY A 120 14.35 -35.87 -13.61
N PRO A 121 15.30 -35.34 -12.81
CA PRO A 121 16.27 -36.16 -12.11
C PRO A 121 15.73 -36.79 -10.80
N PHE A 122 14.49 -36.50 -10.39
CA PHE A 122 13.93 -36.92 -9.11
C PHE A 122 13.13 -38.22 -9.26
N ALA A 123 13.43 -39.19 -8.38
CA ALA A 123 12.61 -40.39 -8.20
C ALA A 123 11.44 -40.08 -7.20
N ALA A 124 10.33 -40.81 -7.39
CA ALA A 124 9.22 -40.74 -6.48
C ALA A 124 9.62 -41.15 -5.06
N ALA A 125 9.28 -40.36 -4.04
CA ALA A 125 9.61 -40.62 -2.67
C ALA A 125 8.56 -40.02 -1.70
N ASP A 126 8.15 -40.78 -0.70
CA ASP A 126 7.34 -40.26 0.41
C ASP A 126 8.27 -39.58 1.44
N ILE A 127 8.08 -38.28 1.62
CA ILE A 127 8.88 -37.45 2.54
C ILE A 127 8.06 -36.97 3.73
N THR A 128 6.87 -37.51 3.94
CA THR A 128 5.97 -37.12 5.05
C THR A 128 6.67 -37.25 6.42
N SER A 129 7.46 -38.28 6.64
CA SER A 129 8.23 -38.47 7.89
C SER A 129 9.44 -37.53 8.04
N LYS A 130 9.78 -36.76 7.00
CA LYS A 130 10.88 -35.78 6.98
C LYS A 130 10.42 -34.35 7.21
N LEU A 131 9.12 -34.16 7.50
CA LEU A 131 8.57 -32.84 7.79
C LEU A 131 8.90 -32.41 9.22
N ARG A 132 9.26 -31.14 9.36
CA ARG A 132 9.48 -30.49 10.67
C ARG A 132 8.98 -29.05 10.63
N TYR A 133 8.56 -28.51 11.77
CA TYR A 133 8.31 -27.08 11.89
C TYR A 133 9.62 -26.34 12.26
N ALA A 134 9.73 -25.11 11.77
CA ALA A 134 10.85 -24.22 12.07
C ALA A 134 10.31 -22.87 12.59
N ALA A 135 11.15 -22.18 13.35
CA ALA A 135 10.86 -20.85 13.89
C ALA A 135 12.10 -19.95 13.68
N PRO A 136 12.36 -19.52 12.43
CA PRO A 136 13.59 -18.84 12.06
C PRO A 136 13.78 -17.47 12.72
N ASP A 137 12.69 -16.78 13.09
CA ASP A 137 12.76 -15.39 13.52
C ASP A 137 12.93 -15.24 15.05
N ASP A 138 12.19 -16.02 15.85
CA ASP A 138 12.13 -15.86 17.31
C ASP A 138 12.42 -17.16 18.11
N ASN A 139 12.70 -18.26 17.41
CA ASN A 139 12.90 -19.59 18.00
C ASN A 139 11.69 -20.07 18.85
N ASN A 140 10.48 -19.64 18.56
CA ASN A 140 9.27 -20.05 19.27
C ASN A 140 8.89 -21.51 18.92
N PRO A 141 9.09 -22.50 19.83
CA PRO A 141 8.81 -23.90 19.52
C PRO A 141 7.31 -24.20 19.39
N ASP A 142 6.45 -23.31 19.85
CA ASP A 142 5.00 -23.45 19.75
C ASP A 142 4.45 -22.91 18.42
N ASP A 143 5.26 -22.21 17.60
CA ASP A 143 4.87 -21.72 16.29
C ASP A 143 4.99 -22.84 15.25
N GLN A 144 3.98 -22.91 14.39
CA GLN A 144 3.89 -23.92 13.32
C GLN A 144 3.56 -23.27 11.97
N THR A 145 3.91 -22.00 11.79
CA THR A 145 3.62 -21.27 10.54
C THR A 145 4.65 -21.50 9.45
N VAL A 146 5.81 -22.10 9.80
CA VAL A 146 6.84 -22.51 8.83
C VAL A 146 7.03 -24.01 8.90
N LEU A 147 6.82 -24.69 7.77
CA LEU A 147 7.01 -26.13 7.60
C LEU A 147 8.20 -26.40 6.67
N VAL A 148 9.10 -27.26 7.06
CA VAL A 148 10.31 -27.62 6.30
C VAL A 148 10.25 -29.08 5.91
N ALA A 149 10.52 -29.36 4.64
CA ALA A 149 10.58 -30.70 4.05
C ALA A 149 12.02 -30.99 3.59
N SER A 150 12.70 -31.93 4.23
CA SER A 150 14.04 -32.38 3.78
C SER A 150 13.89 -33.29 2.56
N LEU A 151 14.63 -32.98 1.49
CA LEU A 151 14.57 -33.66 0.21
C LEU A 151 15.52 -34.89 0.18
N PRO A 152 15.18 -35.95 -0.59
CA PRO A 152 16.06 -37.09 -0.77
C PRO A 152 17.38 -36.76 -1.48
N GLN A 153 17.36 -35.75 -2.35
CA GLN A 153 18.53 -35.17 -3.02
C GLN A 153 18.27 -33.66 -3.26
N PRO A 154 19.34 -32.86 -3.31
CA PRO A 154 19.20 -31.43 -3.56
C PRO A 154 18.62 -31.12 -4.93
N VAL A 155 17.87 -30.02 -5.01
CA VAL A 155 17.46 -29.40 -6.30
C VAL A 155 18.60 -28.49 -6.75
N ASN A 156 19.33 -28.92 -7.78
CA ASN A 156 20.44 -28.13 -8.30
C ASN A 156 19.95 -26.88 -9.04
N PRO A 157 20.83 -25.91 -9.31
CA PRO A 157 20.52 -24.77 -10.15
C PRO A 157 19.89 -25.18 -11.50
N LYS A 158 18.75 -24.56 -11.83
CA LYS A 158 17.91 -24.80 -13.02
C LYS A 158 17.11 -26.11 -13.03
N ASP A 159 17.31 -27.02 -12.09
CA ASP A 159 16.44 -28.18 -11.92
C ASP A 159 15.07 -27.75 -11.36
N ALA A 160 14.02 -28.51 -11.68
CA ALA A 160 12.67 -28.37 -11.16
C ALA A 160 12.20 -29.66 -10.50
N ILE A 161 11.63 -29.54 -9.29
CA ILE A 161 11.06 -30.64 -8.54
C ILE A 161 9.52 -30.50 -8.49
N GLN A 162 8.84 -31.65 -8.51
CA GLN A 162 7.39 -31.71 -8.28
C GLN A 162 7.11 -32.38 -6.94
N VAL A 163 6.32 -31.69 -6.10
CA VAL A 163 5.92 -32.21 -4.79
C VAL A 163 4.41 -32.18 -4.68
N GLU A 164 3.84 -33.35 -4.36
CA GLU A 164 2.43 -33.47 -4.00
C GLU A 164 2.25 -33.24 -2.50
N VAL A 165 1.34 -32.35 -2.11
CA VAL A 165 0.96 -32.10 -0.72
C VAL A 165 -0.54 -32.34 -0.57
N VAL A 166 -0.91 -33.12 0.45
CA VAL A 166 -2.31 -33.34 0.85
C VAL A 166 -2.50 -32.81 2.25
N TRP A 167 -3.51 -31.98 2.45
CA TRP A 167 -3.75 -31.36 3.76
C TRP A 167 -5.23 -31.17 4.07
N LYS A 168 -5.51 -30.96 5.33
CA LYS A 168 -6.81 -30.55 5.87
C LYS A 168 -6.65 -29.31 6.71
N SER A 169 -7.55 -28.33 6.51
CA SER A 169 -7.54 -27.10 7.29
C SER A 169 -8.88 -26.81 7.92
N LYS A 170 -8.86 -26.21 9.11
CA LYS A 170 -10.02 -25.60 9.75
C LYS A 170 -10.00 -24.11 9.45
N ILE A 171 -11.10 -23.58 8.90
CA ILE A 171 -11.22 -22.16 8.54
C ILE A 171 -11.40 -21.35 9.83
N PRO A 172 -10.63 -20.27 10.05
CA PRO A 172 -10.78 -19.42 11.23
C PRO A 172 -12.07 -18.58 11.17
N ARG A 173 -12.62 -18.23 12.33
CA ARG A 173 -13.57 -17.12 12.39
C ARG A 173 -12.79 -15.81 12.44
N THR A 174 -12.40 -15.34 11.33
CA THR A 174 -11.57 -14.19 11.02
C THR A 174 -10.72 -13.62 12.18
N PHE A 175 -9.46 -13.95 12.20
CA PHE A 175 -8.45 -13.25 13.02
C PHE A 175 -7.86 -12.08 12.25
N SER A 176 -7.47 -12.33 11.00
CA SER A 176 -6.91 -11.34 10.11
C SER A 176 -7.17 -11.78 8.67
N ARG A 177 -7.79 -10.93 7.89
CA ARG A 177 -7.95 -10.99 6.43
C ARG A 177 -8.64 -12.24 5.87
N THR A 178 -8.58 -13.38 6.52
CA THR A 178 -9.15 -14.67 6.05
C THR A 178 -10.10 -15.25 7.09
N GLY A 179 -11.09 -16.00 6.62
CA GLY A 179 -12.02 -16.70 7.51
C GLY A 179 -13.45 -16.68 7.03
N PHE A 180 -14.37 -16.96 7.97
CA PHE A 180 -15.81 -16.99 7.68
C PHE A 180 -16.61 -16.05 8.59
N ARG A 181 -17.77 -15.63 8.07
CA ARG A 181 -18.85 -14.98 8.83
C ARG A 181 -20.20 -15.46 8.31
N GLY A 182 -20.88 -16.31 9.10
CA GLY A 182 -22.06 -17.03 8.59
C GLY A 182 -21.66 -17.93 7.42
N ASP A 183 -22.31 -17.74 6.28
CA ASP A 183 -22.00 -18.43 5.02
C ASP A 183 -21.19 -17.60 4.03
N PHE A 184 -20.65 -16.50 4.48
CA PHE A 184 -19.60 -15.77 3.78
C PHE A 184 -18.23 -16.37 4.14
N PHE A 185 -17.44 -16.71 3.12
CA PHE A 185 -16.08 -17.23 3.25
C PHE A 185 -15.12 -16.40 2.42
N PHE A 186 -14.04 -15.97 3.04
CA PHE A 186 -12.89 -15.36 2.37
C PHE A 186 -11.65 -16.19 2.70
N ILE A 187 -11.07 -16.82 1.69
CA ILE A 187 -10.05 -17.86 1.83
C ILE A 187 -8.74 -17.35 1.24
N ALA A 188 -7.90 -16.83 2.12
CA ALA A 188 -6.58 -16.29 1.81
C ALA A 188 -5.50 -16.97 2.64
N GLN A 189 -4.28 -17.08 2.12
CA GLN A 189 -3.13 -17.69 2.80
C GLN A 189 -3.43 -19.12 3.29
N TRP A 190 -4.15 -19.90 2.50
CA TRP A 190 -4.90 -21.09 2.90
C TRP A 190 -4.22 -22.42 2.55
N PHE A 191 -3.22 -22.40 1.66
CA PHE A 191 -2.48 -23.57 1.19
C PHE A 191 -1.02 -23.51 1.65
N PRO A 192 -0.31 -24.66 1.76
CA PRO A 192 1.13 -24.68 2.00
C PRO A 192 1.87 -23.99 0.85
N LYS A 193 2.37 -22.79 1.08
CA LYS A 193 3.00 -21.94 0.06
C LYS A 193 4.52 -21.98 0.19
N VAL A 194 5.23 -22.27 -0.88
CA VAL A 194 6.71 -22.28 -0.87
C VAL A 194 7.26 -20.89 -0.59
N GLY A 195 8.23 -20.79 0.31
CA GLY A 195 8.99 -19.58 0.59
C GLY A 195 9.90 -19.17 -0.58
N VAL A 196 10.59 -18.07 -0.46
CA VAL A 196 11.49 -17.57 -1.51
C VAL A 196 12.93 -18.03 -1.23
N TYR A 197 13.54 -18.76 -2.16
CA TYR A 197 14.93 -19.19 -2.07
C TYR A 197 15.85 -18.10 -2.62
N GLN A 198 16.79 -17.62 -1.81
CA GLN A 198 17.60 -16.45 -2.15
C GLN A 198 18.99 -16.83 -2.70
N ALA A 199 19.67 -15.84 -3.27
CA ALA A 199 20.96 -16.00 -3.93
C ALA A 199 22.09 -16.47 -2.99
N ASP A 200 21.97 -16.21 -1.69
CA ASP A 200 22.89 -16.64 -0.65
C ASP A 200 22.69 -18.11 -0.23
N GLY A 201 21.69 -18.79 -0.80
CA GLY A 201 21.36 -20.19 -0.46
C GLY A 201 20.48 -20.34 0.77
N ALA A 202 19.90 -19.25 1.28
CA ALA A 202 18.95 -19.27 2.37
C ALA A 202 17.50 -19.18 1.87
N TRP A 203 16.56 -19.68 2.67
CA TRP A 203 15.12 -19.50 2.45
C TRP A 203 14.64 -18.25 3.17
N ASN A 204 14.06 -17.31 2.46
CA ASN A 204 13.24 -16.25 3.03
C ASN A 204 11.84 -16.82 3.24
N CYS A 205 11.59 -17.28 4.44
CA CYS A 205 10.34 -17.93 4.85
C CYS A 205 10.11 -17.62 6.34
N HIS A 206 9.69 -16.41 6.61
CA HIS A 206 9.43 -15.89 7.95
C HIS A 206 8.24 -16.59 8.62
N GLN A 207 8.23 -16.64 9.95
CA GLN A 207 7.03 -16.95 10.71
C GLN A 207 5.96 -15.88 10.44
N PHE A 208 4.67 -16.20 10.65
CA PHE A 208 3.64 -15.18 10.49
C PHE A 208 3.61 -14.24 11.69
N HIS A 209 3.91 -12.98 11.46
CA HIS A 209 3.91 -11.92 12.46
C HIS A 209 2.65 -11.06 12.40
N ALA A 210 2.20 -10.51 13.54
CA ALA A 210 0.97 -9.72 13.64
C ALA A 210 1.12 -8.28 13.13
N GLY A 211 1.73 -8.03 12.05
CA GLY A 211 1.92 -6.68 11.52
C GLY A 211 2.74 -6.67 10.27
N THR A 212 2.82 -7.84 9.67
CA THR A 212 3.40 -8.03 8.35
C THR A 212 2.34 -8.57 7.42
N GLU A 213 2.60 -8.44 6.15
CA GLU A 213 1.88 -9.06 5.07
C GLU A 213 2.66 -10.29 4.58
N PHE A 214 2.87 -10.49 3.28
CA PHE A 214 3.29 -11.76 2.72
C PHE A 214 4.44 -11.61 1.72
N PHE A 215 5.10 -12.73 1.40
CA PHE A 215 6.13 -12.77 0.38
C PHE A 215 6.22 -14.15 -0.26
N SER A 216 6.23 -14.23 -1.57
CA SER A 216 6.38 -15.48 -2.33
C SER A 216 6.75 -15.22 -3.79
N ASP A 217 7.29 -16.26 -4.43
CA ASP A 217 7.69 -16.23 -5.85
C ASP A 217 6.49 -16.23 -6.81
N TYR A 218 6.69 -15.60 -7.96
CA TYR A 218 5.72 -15.63 -9.06
C TYR A 218 5.61 -17.01 -9.71
N GLY A 219 4.38 -17.35 -10.08
CA GLY A 219 4.09 -18.61 -10.73
C GLY A 219 2.80 -18.63 -11.55
N ILE A 220 2.40 -19.86 -11.87
CA ILE A 220 1.11 -20.20 -12.47
C ILE A 220 0.28 -20.88 -11.40
N TYR A 221 -0.95 -20.44 -11.25
CA TYR A 221 -1.94 -21.07 -10.39
C TYR A 221 -3.07 -21.64 -11.24
N ASP A 222 -3.29 -22.95 -11.11
CA ASP A 222 -4.37 -23.71 -11.73
C ASP A 222 -5.18 -24.35 -10.60
N VAL A 223 -6.37 -23.79 -10.28
CA VAL A 223 -7.07 -24.08 -9.04
C VAL A 223 -8.50 -24.48 -9.30
N LYS A 224 -8.90 -25.67 -8.78
CA LYS A 224 -10.26 -26.18 -8.79
C LYS A 224 -10.85 -26.11 -7.38
N MET A 225 -11.91 -25.34 -7.23
CA MET A 225 -12.58 -25.09 -5.97
C MET A 225 -13.99 -25.65 -6.00
N THR A 226 -14.26 -26.63 -5.15
CA THR A 226 -15.59 -27.26 -5.05
C THR A 226 -16.35 -26.66 -3.86
N VAL A 227 -17.49 -26.04 -4.14
CA VAL A 227 -18.37 -25.36 -3.19
C VAL A 227 -19.83 -25.82 -3.37
N PRO A 228 -20.77 -25.51 -2.47
CA PRO A 228 -22.19 -25.80 -2.69
C PRO A 228 -22.70 -25.20 -3.99
N ARG A 229 -23.54 -25.97 -4.71
CA ARG A 229 -24.13 -25.51 -5.98
C ARG A 229 -24.95 -24.23 -5.77
N GLY A 230 -24.80 -23.28 -6.69
CA GLY A 230 -25.50 -21.99 -6.67
C GLY A 230 -24.80 -20.89 -5.86
N TRP A 231 -23.75 -21.22 -5.11
CA TRP A 231 -22.95 -20.19 -4.46
C TRP A 231 -22.07 -19.48 -5.49
N LYS A 232 -22.03 -18.14 -5.44
CA LYS A 232 -21.12 -17.37 -6.27
C LYS A 232 -19.72 -17.43 -5.70
N LEU A 233 -18.75 -17.51 -6.60
CA LEU A 233 -17.33 -17.57 -6.27
C LEU A 233 -16.55 -16.50 -7.03
N GLY A 234 -15.64 -15.83 -6.34
CA GLY A 234 -14.61 -14.96 -6.91
C GLY A 234 -13.24 -15.48 -6.52
N ALA A 235 -12.27 -15.40 -7.42
CA ALA A 235 -10.90 -15.83 -7.15
C ALA A 235 -9.88 -15.01 -7.96
N THR A 236 -8.61 -15.10 -7.57
CA THR A 236 -7.47 -14.68 -8.38
C THR A 236 -7.58 -15.32 -9.78
N GLY A 237 -7.41 -14.50 -10.83
CA GLY A 237 -7.45 -14.97 -12.22
C GLY A 237 -8.84 -15.06 -12.82
N THR A 238 -8.96 -15.87 -13.85
CA THR A 238 -10.17 -16.03 -14.64
C THR A 238 -10.73 -17.45 -14.55
N GLN A 239 -12.06 -17.53 -14.49
CA GLN A 239 -12.76 -18.81 -14.50
C GLN A 239 -12.63 -19.45 -15.89
N GLN A 240 -12.10 -20.68 -15.92
CA GLN A 240 -11.92 -21.48 -17.14
C GLN A 240 -13.13 -22.39 -17.37
N GLU A 241 -13.66 -22.98 -16.28
CA GLU A 241 -14.75 -23.95 -16.33
C GLU A 241 -15.59 -23.88 -15.07
N LEU A 242 -16.85 -24.25 -15.18
CA LEU A 242 -17.80 -24.50 -14.07
C LEU A 242 -18.48 -25.83 -14.32
N THR A 243 -18.29 -26.79 -13.41
CA THR A 243 -18.85 -28.13 -13.52
C THR A 243 -19.78 -28.41 -12.34
N ASP A 244 -21.04 -28.74 -12.63
CA ASP A 244 -21.99 -29.19 -11.62
C ASP A 244 -21.74 -30.66 -11.26
N ASN A 245 -21.63 -30.93 -9.97
CA ASN A 245 -21.41 -32.28 -9.44
C ASN A 245 -22.72 -32.96 -9.02
N PRO A 246 -22.77 -34.32 -9.03
CA PRO A 246 -23.96 -35.06 -8.63
C PRO A 246 -24.37 -34.90 -7.17
N ASP A 247 -23.44 -34.53 -6.29
CA ASP A 247 -23.60 -34.36 -4.84
C ASP A 247 -24.09 -32.96 -4.41
N ASN A 248 -24.72 -32.24 -5.32
CA ASN A 248 -25.20 -30.87 -5.11
C ASN A 248 -24.09 -29.84 -4.80
N THR A 249 -22.90 -30.08 -5.29
CA THR A 249 -21.82 -29.11 -5.31
C THR A 249 -21.52 -28.64 -6.74
N ALA A 250 -20.69 -27.60 -6.87
CA ALA A 250 -20.14 -27.16 -8.17
C ALA A 250 -18.64 -26.94 -8.02
N THR A 251 -17.89 -27.31 -9.05
CA THR A 251 -16.44 -27.11 -9.13
C THR A 251 -16.13 -25.96 -10.07
N HIS A 252 -15.55 -24.93 -9.53
CA HIS A 252 -15.06 -23.75 -10.28
C HIS A 252 -13.58 -23.94 -10.56
N HIS A 253 -13.19 -23.94 -11.83
CA HIS A 253 -11.81 -24.01 -12.26
C HIS A 253 -11.32 -22.60 -12.65
N TYR A 254 -10.29 -22.12 -11.98
CA TYR A 254 -9.65 -20.82 -12.21
C TYR A 254 -8.19 -20.99 -12.56
N ARG A 255 -7.68 -20.12 -13.43
CA ARG A 255 -6.26 -20.09 -13.78
C ARG A 255 -5.74 -18.67 -13.84
N GLN A 256 -4.52 -18.48 -13.30
CA GLN A 256 -3.77 -17.23 -13.42
C GLN A 256 -2.28 -17.50 -13.59
N GLN A 257 -1.64 -16.68 -14.42
CA GLN A 257 -0.20 -16.72 -14.65
C GLN A 257 0.44 -15.43 -14.13
N ASP A 258 1.74 -15.52 -13.80
CA ASP A 258 2.57 -14.39 -13.38
C ASP A 258 2.03 -13.67 -12.14
N VAL A 259 1.56 -14.43 -11.15
CA VAL A 259 1.12 -13.98 -9.84
C VAL A 259 1.84 -14.76 -8.74
N HIS A 260 1.95 -14.17 -7.57
CA HIS A 260 2.66 -14.77 -6.42
C HIS A 260 1.73 -15.23 -5.30
N ASP A 261 0.40 -15.09 -5.47
CA ASP A 261 -0.59 -15.59 -4.52
C ASP A 261 -1.90 -15.97 -5.23
N PHE A 262 -2.72 -16.76 -4.53
CA PHE A 262 -4.06 -17.14 -4.99
C PHE A 262 -5.06 -17.11 -3.84
N VAL A 263 -6.08 -16.30 -3.97
CA VAL A 263 -7.16 -16.14 -3.01
C VAL A 263 -8.51 -16.41 -3.68
N TRP A 264 -9.48 -16.84 -2.87
CA TRP A 264 -10.85 -16.99 -3.33
C TRP A 264 -11.87 -16.70 -2.24
N THR A 265 -13.08 -16.40 -2.66
CA THR A 265 -14.21 -16.10 -1.78
C THR A 265 -15.49 -16.69 -2.33
N THR A 266 -16.40 -17.08 -1.44
CA THR A 266 -17.70 -17.60 -1.84
C THR A 266 -18.78 -17.28 -0.82
N SER A 267 -19.99 -17.05 -1.31
CA SER A 267 -21.19 -16.82 -0.47
C SER A 267 -22.45 -17.11 -1.28
N PRO A 268 -23.52 -17.65 -0.64
CA PRO A 268 -24.82 -17.75 -1.28
C PRO A 268 -25.47 -16.38 -1.53
N ASP A 269 -25.10 -15.36 -0.73
CA ASP A 269 -25.74 -14.04 -0.76
C ASP A 269 -25.08 -13.06 -1.71
N TYR A 270 -23.92 -13.40 -2.30
CA TYR A 270 -23.24 -12.52 -3.22
C TYR A 270 -24.11 -12.06 -4.38
N ARG A 271 -24.15 -10.75 -4.59
CA ARG A 271 -24.54 -10.12 -5.85
C ARG A 271 -23.31 -9.81 -6.68
N GLU A 272 -23.52 -9.64 -7.97
CA GLU A 272 -22.46 -9.44 -8.93
C GLU A 272 -22.80 -8.29 -9.89
N ALA A 273 -21.81 -7.44 -10.14
CA ALA A 273 -21.83 -6.42 -11.16
C ALA A 273 -20.56 -6.49 -12.01
N GLN A 274 -20.64 -6.07 -13.26
CA GLN A 274 -19.50 -6.07 -14.18
C GLN A 274 -19.45 -4.75 -14.94
N LYS A 275 -18.23 -4.28 -15.21
CA LYS A 275 -17.96 -3.09 -16.02
C LYS A 275 -16.61 -3.24 -16.69
N THR A 276 -16.47 -2.76 -17.92
CA THR A 276 -15.18 -2.73 -18.61
C THR A 276 -14.58 -1.32 -18.51
N PHE A 277 -13.38 -1.24 -17.94
CA PHE A 277 -12.54 -0.05 -18.03
C PHE A 277 -12.00 0.09 -19.45
N SER A 278 -12.03 1.29 -20.01
CA SER A 278 -11.42 1.62 -21.30
C SER A 278 -10.93 3.08 -21.26
N TYR A 279 -9.67 3.27 -21.60
CA TYR A 279 -9.05 4.58 -21.69
C TYR A 279 -8.05 4.62 -22.86
N PRO A 280 -7.98 5.71 -23.65
CA PRO A 280 -7.05 5.81 -24.77
C PRO A 280 -5.59 5.57 -24.35
N GLY A 281 -4.93 4.63 -25.03
CA GLY A 281 -3.53 4.27 -24.75
C GLY A 281 -3.32 3.28 -23.61
N LEU A 282 -4.38 2.80 -22.95
CA LEU A 282 -4.30 1.75 -21.95
C LEU A 282 -5.14 0.54 -22.35
N ARG A 283 -4.73 -0.64 -21.91
CA ARG A 283 -5.44 -1.90 -22.16
C ARG A 283 -6.82 -1.87 -21.50
N PRO A 284 -7.87 -2.37 -22.19
CA PRO A 284 -9.16 -2.60 -21.55
C PRO A 284 -9.07 -3.64 -20.44
N VAL A 285 -9.77 -3.39 -19.32
CA VAL A 285 -9.81 -4.29 -18.16
C VAL A 285 -11.25 -4.59 -17.79
N ASN A 286 -11.61 -5.87 -17.74
CA ASN A 286 -12.92 -6.32 -17.27
C ASN A 286 -12.93 -6.32 -15.75
N MET A 287 -13.72 -5.43 -15.15
CA MET A 287 -13.90 -5.31 -13.72
C MET A 287 -15.11 -6.12 -13.30
N ARG A 288 -14.92 -7.06 -12.38
CA ARG A 288 -15.97 -7.88 -11.77
C ARG A 288 -16.09 -7.55 -10.30
N LEU A 289 -17.24 -7.09 -9.83
CA LEU A 289 -17.50 -6.78 -8.43
C LEU A 289 -18.45 -7.81 -7.84
N LEU A 290 -18.01 -8.47 -6.75
CA LEU A 290 -18.87 -9.26 -5.88
C LEU A 290 -19.10 -8.48 -4.58
N TYR A 291 -20.38 -8.35 -4.18
CA TYR A 291 -20.78 -7.55 -3.02
C TYR A 291 -21.94 -8.18 -2.27
N GLN A 292 -22.06 -7.85 -0.99
CA GLN A 292 -23.20 -8.24 -0.19
C GLN A 292 -24.42 -7.36 -0.54
N PRO A 293 -25.66 -7.90 -0.46
CA PRO A 293 -26.86 -7.17 -0.86
C PRO A 293 -27.00 -5.78 -0.22
N GLU A 294 -26.60 -5.66 1.04
CA GLU A 294 -26.66 -4.40 1.79
C GLU A 294 -25.70 -3.30 1.28
N HIS A 295 -24.74 -3.67 0.46
CA HIS A 295 -23.73 -2.75 -0.09
C HIS A 295 -24.03 -2.31 -1.53
N GLU A 296 -25.20 -2.65 -2.09
CA GLU A 296 -25.59 -2.33 -3.47
C GLU A 296 -25.43 -0.86 -3.84
N GLY A 297 -25.68 0.05 -2.90
CA GLY A 297 -25.50 1.50 -3.10
C GLY A 297 -24.05 1.96 -3.33
N GLN A 298 -23.06 1.10 -3.12
CA GLN A 298 -21.63 1.42 -3.27
C GLN A 298 -21.03 0.94 -4.60
N VAL A 299 -21.78 0.15 -5.38
CA VAL A 299 -21.29 -0.52 -6.61
C VAL A 299 -20.67 0.47 -7.61
N VAL A 300 -21.34 1.57 -7.90
CA VAL A 300 -20.85 2.58 -8.85
C VAL A 300 -19.54 3.21 -8.36
N ARG A 301 -19.45 3.47 -7.06
CA ARG A 301 -18.31 4.12 -6.43
C ARG A 301 -17.06 3.23 -6.46
N HIS A 302 -17.21 1.91 -6.22
CA HIS A 302 -16.12 0.94 -6.38
C HIS A 302 -15.58 0.91 -7.81
N PHE A 303 -16.48 0.90 -8.81
CA PHE A 303 -16.02 0.94 -10.19
C PHE A 303 -15.30 2.25 -10.53
N GLN A 304 -15.83 3.40 -10.12
CA GLN A 304 -15.20 4.69 -10.36
C GLN A 304 -13.81 4.80 -9.71
N ALA A 305 -13.65 4.29 -8.49
CA ALA A 305 -12.39 4.28 -7.79
C ALA A 305 -11.36 3.34 -8.46
N THR A 306 -11.79 2.15 -8.88
CA THR A 306 -10.92 1.21 -9.62
C THR A 306 -10.51 1.79 -10.98
N GLU A 307 -11.45 2.42 -11.71
CA GLU A 307 -11.16 3.14 -12.97
C GLU A 307 -10.15 4.27 -12.77
N ALA A 308 -10.26 5.01 -11.66
CA ALA A 308 -9.31 6.05 -11.31
C ALA A 308 -7.90 5.49 -11.14
N THR A 309 -7.75 4.39 -10.41
CA THR A 309 -6.46 3.71 -10.23
C THR A 309 -5.89 3.21 -11.56
N LEU A 310 -6.67 2.43 -12.32
CA LEU A 310 -6.24 1.88 -13.61
C LEU A 310 -5.80 2.98 -14.58
N ARG A 311 -6.53 4.11 -14.59
CA ARG A 311 -6.21 5.27 -15.42
C ARG A 311 -4.93 5.96 -14.96
N TYR A 312 -4.89 6.43 -13.71
CA TYR A 312 -3.83 7.31 -13.27
C TYR A 312 -2.52 6.56 -13.05
N TYR A 313 -2.54 5.37 -12.42
CA TYR A 313 -1.32 4.57 -12.27
C TYR A 313 -0.85 4.07 -13.65
N GLY A 314 -1.78 3.68 -14.52
CA GLY A 314 -1.47 3.31 -15.90
C GLY A 314 -0.74 4.39 -16.68
N ILE A 315 -1.17 5.65 -16.55
CA ILE A 315 -0.51 6.81 -17.21
C ILE A 315 0.80 7.18 -16.52
N TRP A 316 0.86 7.09 -15.19
CA TRP A 316 2.01 7.60 -14.44
C TRP A 316 3.16 6.62 -14.35
N PHE A 317 2.88 5.33 -14.22
CA PHE A 317 3.90 4.32 -13.89
C PHE A 317 4.09 3.30 -15.00
N GLY A 318 3.01 2.73 -15.51
CA GLY A 318 3.01 1.71 -16.55
C GLY A 318 1.67 1.01 -16.67
N GLU A 319 1.45 0.28 -17.76
CA GLU A 319 0.17 -0.37 -18.05
C GLU A 319 -0.10 -1.56 -17.10
N TYR A 320 -1.35 -1.69 -16.62
CA TYR A 320 -1.82 -2.90 -15.94
C TYR A 320 -1.89 -4.06 -16.96
N PRO A 321 -1.13 -5.16 -16.77
CA PRO A 321 -0.93 -6.16 -17.84
C PRO A 321 -2.06 -7.15 -17.97
N TYR A 322 -2.91 -7.30 -16.94
CA TYR A 322 -4.00 -8.26 -16.96
C TYR A 322 -5.27 -7.64 -17.54
N GLY A 323 -6.02 -8.44 -18.33
CA GLY A 323 -7.28 -7.98 -18.93
C GLY A 323 -8.50 -8.05 -18.01
N HIS A 324 -8.32 -8.33 -16.73
CA HIS A 324 -9.37 -8.50 -15.74
C HIS A 324 -8.92 -8.09 -14.35
N ILE A 325 -9.90 -7.76 -13.49
CA ILE A 325 -9.69 -7.51 -12.06
C ILE A 325 -10.99 -7.84 -11.31
N THR A 326 -10.87 -8.53 -10.18
CA THR A 326 -12.00 -8.87 -9.31
C THR A 326 -11.98 -7.96 -8.07
N ILE A 327 -13.09 -7.31 -7.82
CA ILE A 327 -13.32 -6.40 -6.68
C ILE A 327 -14.25 -7.11 -5.71
N ILE A 328 -13.89 -7.15 -4.44
CA ILE A 328 -14.73 -7.76 -3.40
C ILE A 328 -15.12 -6.71 -2.37
N ASP A 329 -16.42 -6.47 -2.25
CA ASP A 329 -16.99 -5.77 -1.08
C ASP A 329 -17.52 -6.83 -0.11
N PRO A 330 -16.73 -7.20 0.92
CA PRO A 330 -16.99 -8.35 1.77
C PRO A 330 -18.09 -8.07 2.79
N ALA A 331 -18.61 -9.13 3.41
CA ALA A 331 -19.57 -9.01 4.48
C ALA A 331 -19.05 -8.09 5.61
N TYR A 332 -19.90 -7.17 6.06
CA TYR A 332 -19.53 -6.21 7.10
C TYR A 332 -19.03 -6.91 8.36
N GLY A 333 -17.88 -6.47 8.87
CA GLY A 333 -17.24 -7.04 10.06
C GLY A 333 -16.69 -8.46 9.87
N SER A 334 -16.44 -8.88 8.62
CA SER A 334 -15.75 -10.15 8.32
C SER A 334 -14.23 -10.08 8.55
N GLY A 335 -13.67 -8.89 8.75
CA GLY A 335 -12.21 -8.67 8.87
C GLY A 335 -11.45 -8.74 7.55
N ALA A 336 -12.15 -8.84 6.41
CA ALA A 336 -11.57 -8.87 5.07
C ALA A 336 -11.75 -7.54 4.33
N GLY A 337 -11.68 -6.41 5.04
CA GLY A 337 -12.12 -5.10 4.54
C GLY A 337 -11.17 -4.34 3.63
N GLY A 338 -9.90 -4.67 3.60
CA GLY A 338 -8.88 -4.09 2.73
C GLY A 338 -7.73 -5.05 2.62
N MET A 339 -7.44 -5.54 1.40
CA MET A 339 -6.33 -6.42 1.09
C MET A 339 -6.15 -6.61 -0.42
N GLU A 340 -4.92 -6.71 -0.84
CA GLU A 340 -4.38 -6.49 -2.16
C GLU A 340 -3.89 -7.76 -2.89
N TYR A 341 -4.66 -8.82 -2.98
CA TYR A 341 -4.21 -10.00 -3.70
C TYR A 341 -4.09 -9.78 -5.22
N PRO A 342 -3.16 -10.46 -5.91
CA PRO A 342 -3.01 -10.30 -7.36
C PRO A 342 -4.30 -10.58 -8.12
N THR A 343 -4.73 -9.65 -8.95
CA THR A 343 -5.96 -9.65 -9.75
C THR A 343 -7.28 -9.74 -8.98
N LEU A 344 -7.23 -9.76 -7.64
CA LEU A 344 -8.39 -9.67 -6.77
C LEU A 344 -8.04 -8.87 -5.52
N PHE A 345 -8.82 -7.86 -5.20
CA PHE A 345 -8.64 -7.10 -3.96
C PHE A 345 -9.95 -6.93 -3.21
N THR A 346 -9.87 -6.68 -1.91
CA THR A 346 -11.04 -6.43 -1.06
C THR A 346 -11.13 -4.96 -0.66
N CYS A 347 -12.32 -4.41 -0.62
CA CYS A 347 -12.57 -3.01 -0.25
C CYS A 347 -13.89 -2.91 0.52
N GLY A 348 -13.82 -3.21 1.82
CA GLY A 348 -15.00 -3.29 2.68
C GLY A 348 -15.69 -1.95 2.87
N THR A 349 -17.01 -1.95 2.74
CA THR A 349 -17.85 -0.78 2.96
C THR A 349 -18.71 -0.89 4.21
N ARG A 350 -19.41 0.18 4.51
CA ARG A 350 -20.44 0.26 5.55
C ARG A 350 -21.78 0.53 4.89
N TYR A 351 -22.87 0.23 5.59
CA TYR A 351 -24.23 0.54 5.15
C TYR A 351 -24.39 2.01 4.70
N PHE A 352 -23.74 2.90 5.40
CA PHE A 352 -23.85 4.33 5.14
C PHE A 352 -22.46 4.97 4.98
N ASN A 353 -22.13 5.32 3.75
CA ASN A 353 -20.94 6.06 3.38
C ASN A 353 -21.36 7.29 2.57
N PRO A 354 -21.34 8.50 3.15
CA PRO A 354 -21.74 9.72 2.42
C PRO A 354 -20.78 10.00 1.26
N GLU A 355 -21.30 10.58 0.21
CA GLU A 355 -20.48 11.07 -0.91
C GLU A 355 -19.54 12.18 -0.43
N GLY A 356 -18.34 12.27 -1.01
CA GLY A 356 -17.32 13.25 -0.64
C GLY A 356 -16.55 12.95 0.64
N GLY A 357 -16.92 11.89 1.39
CA GLY A 357 -16.23 11.47 2.62
C GLY A 357 -14.95 10.66 2.42
N GLY A 358 -14.54 10.42 1.17
CA GLY A 358 -13.34 9.66 0.82
C GLY A 358 -13.42 8.15 1.05
N SER A 359 -14.58 7.63 1.47
CA SER A 359 -14.82 6.18 1.61
C SER A 359 -16.15 5.82 0.92
N PRO A 360 -16.19 4.75 0.10
CA PRO A 360 -15.19 3.70 -0.07
C PRO A 360 -14.05 4.04 -1.07
N GLU A 361 -14.06 5.19 -1.71
CA GLU A 361 -13.12 5.52 -2.80
C GLU A 361 -11.67 5.35 -2.34
N GLY A 362 -11.29 5.89 -1.18
CA GLY A 362 -9.93 5.86 -0.68
C GLY A 362 -9.40 4.45 -0.50
N VAL A 363 -10.14 3.56 0.18
CA VAL A 363 -9.74 2.16 0.33
C VAL A 363 -9.73 1.44 -1.02
N THR A 364 -10.69 1.70 -1.89
CA THR A 364 -10.75 1.04 -3.20
C THR A 364 -9.59 1.46 -4.11
N VAL A 365 -9.21 2.76 -4.12
CA VAL A 365 -8.03 3.24 -4.88
C VAL A 365 -6.75 2.65 -4.30
N HIS A 366 -6.64 2.55 -2.96
CA HIS A 366 -5.47 1.99 -2.29
C HIS A 366 -5.30 0.51 -2.65
N GLU A 367 -6.30 -0.32 -2.43
CA GLU A 367 -6.23 -1.77 -2.71
C GLU A 367 -6.08 -2.08 -4.21
N ALA A 368 -6.73 -1.29 -5.07
CA ALA A 368 -6.49 -1.37 -6.51
C ALA A 368 -5.08 -0.90 -6.90
N GLY A 369 -4.49 0.03 -6.15
CA GLY A 369 -3.14 0.54 -6.38
C GLY A 369 -2.05 -0.50 -6.12
N HIS A 370 -2.26 -1.37 -5.15
CA HIS A 370 -1.39 -2.52 -4.89
C HIS A 370 -1.34 -3.54 -6.05
N GLN A 371 -2.26 -3.47 -7.02
CA GLN A 371 -2.10 -4.23 -8.25
C GLN A 371 -0.84 -3.81 -9.03
N PHE A 372 -0.32 -2.59 -8.79
CA PHE A 372 0.93 -2.07 -9.34
C PHE A 372 2.10 -2.23 -8.35
N TRP A 373 1.92 -1.74 -7.12
CA TRP A 373 2.89 -1.81 -6.02
C TRP A 373 2.55 -3.00 -5.13
N TYR A 374 3.14 -4.12 -5.28
CA TYR A 374 3.01 -5.44 -4.69
C TYR A 374 2.68 -6.53 -5.74
N ALA A 375 1.51 -6.53 -6.37
CA ALA A 375 1.14 -7.62 -7.27
C ALA A 375 2.04 -7.69 -8.52
N ILE A 376 2.45 -6.54 -9.06
CA ILE A 376 3.35 -6.45 -10.22
C ILE A 376 4.79 -6.20 -9.80
N VAL A 377 5.04 -5.28 -8.87
CA VAL A 377 6.37 -5.04 -8.27
C VAL A 377 6.39 -5.73 -6.91
N GLY A 378 6.81 -7.00 -6.89
CA GLY A 378 6.61 -7.92 -5.76
C GLY A 378 7.70 -7.81 -4.69
N ASN A 379 7.69 -6.74 -3.89
CA ASN A 379 8.60 -6.58 -2.75
C ASN A 379 8.35 -7.61 -1.65
N ASN A 380 9.29 -7.70 -0.71
CA ASN A 380 9.18 -8.50 0.49
C ASN A 380 8.48 -7.70 1.60
N GLU A 381 7.20 -7.92 1.83
CA GLU A 381 6.44 -7.18 2.84
C GLU A 381 6.79 -7.54 4.29
N PHE A 382 7.43 -8.68 4.53
CA PHE A 382 7.97 -8.99 5.87
C PHE A 382 9.11 -8.05 6.25
N GLU A 383 9.91 -7.64 5.27
CA GLU A 383 11.11 -6.86 5.51
C GLU A 383 10.94 -5.40 5.09
N ASP A 384 10.36 -5.15 3.91
CA ASP A 384 10.37 -3.87 3.23
C ASP A 384 8.96 -3.41 2.80
N ALA A 385 7.98 -3.45 3.71
CA ALA A 385 6.59 -3.10 3.42
C ALA A 385 6.39 -1.63 2.94
N TRP A 386 7.35 -0.75 3.09
CA TRP A 386 7.27 0.61 2.57
C TRP A 386 7.34 0.68 1.04
N LEU A 387 7.94 -0.34 0.38
CA LEU A 387 8.07 -0.41 -1.09
C LEU A 387 6.73 -0.62 -1.80
N ASP A 388 5.75 -1.16 -1.11
CA ASP A 388 4.37 -1.20 -1.60
C ASP A 388 3.49 -0.20 -0.86
N GLU A 389 3.35 -0.33 0.45
CA GLU A 389 2.44 0.47 1.26
C GLU A 389 2.73 1.97 1.20
N GLY A 390 4.00 2.34 1.25
CA GLY A 390 4.41 3.73 1.18
C GLY A 390 4.29 4.32 -0.21
N LEU A 391 4.78 3.61 -1.24
CA LEU A 391 4.64 4.03 -2.64
C LEU A 391 3.16 4.10 -3.03
N ASN A 392 2.36 3.13 -2.57
CA ASN A 392 0.94 3.09 -2.85
C ASN A 392 0.15 4.16 -2.09
N THR A 393 0.47 4.43 -0.82
CA THR A 393 -0.16 5.52 -0.06
C THR A 393 0.05 6.87 -0.76
N PHE A 394 1.30 7.19 -1.14
CA PHE A 394 1.61 8.40 -1.91
C PHE A 394 0.83 8.46 -3.23
N SER A 395 0.78 7.35 -3.96
CA SER A 395 0.10 7.26 -5.26
C SER A 395 -1.42 7.35 -5.14
N THR A 396 -1.99 6.73 -4.09
CA THR A 396 -3.41 6.80 -3.75
C THR A 396 -3.87 8.22 -3.52
N GLU A 397 -3.16 8.98 -2.70
CA GLU A 397 -3.48 10.38 -2.44
C GLU A 397 -3.54 11.20 -3.73
N ARG A 398 -2.54 10.99 -4.57
CA ARG A 398 -2.43 11.69 -5.84
C ARG A 398 -3.55 11.30 -6.81
N ALA A 399 -3.90 10.01 -6.87
CA ALA A 399 -4.99 9.53 -7.71
C ALA A 399 -6.36 10.01 -7.22
N MET A 400 -6.57 10.03 -5.90
CA MET A 400 -7.79 10.57 -5.27
C MET A 400 -7.98 12.06 -5.59
N GLU A 401 -6.93 12.86 -5.45
CA GLU A 401 -6.98 14.29 -5.80
C GLU A 401 -7.28 14.50 -7.29
N ALA A 402 -6.64 13.72 -8.16
CA ALA A 402 -6.82 13.83 -9.61
C ALA A 402 -8.18 13.36 -10.11
N ALA A 403 -8.79 12.35 -9.46
CA ALA A 403 -10.06 11.75 -9.88
C ALA A 403 -11.27 12.43 -9.24
N PHE A 404 -11.19 12.76 -7.96
CA PHE A 404 -12.34 13.18 -7.14
C PHE A 404 -12.21 14.61 -6.63
N GLY A 405 -11.06 15.28 -6.90
CA GLY A 405 -10.80 16.63 -6.43
C GLY A 405 -10.60 16.71 -4.92
N GLU A 406 -10.93 17.86 -4.35
CA GLU A 406 -10.84 18.08 -2.91
C GLU A 406 -11.86 17.18 -2.18
N SER A 407 -11.39 16.29 -1.32
CA SER A 407 -12.25 15.49 -0.46
C SER A 407 -12.60 16.24 0.81
N SER A 408 -13.77 15.97 1.37
CA SER A 408 -14.16 16.47 2.68
C SER A 408 -13.77 15.48 3.77
N TYR A 409 -13.10 15.93 4.80
CA TYR A 409 -12.84 15.14 5.99
C TYR A 409 -14.10 15.08 6.86
N VAL A 410 -14.51 13.86 7.17
CA VAL A 410 -15.61 13.60 8.08
C VAL A 410 -15.08 13.04 9.37
N GLU A 411 -14.93 13.87 10.39
CA GLU A 411 -14.54 13.39 11.71
C GLU A 411 -15.67 12.53 12.32
N ARG A 412 -15.29 11.35 12.84
CA ARG A 412 -16.24 10.43 13.49
C ARG A 412 -16.19 10.64 14.97
N PHE A 413 -17.30 11.12 15.53
CA PHE A 413 -17.48 11.23 16.96
C PHE A 413 -18.10 9.94 17.56
N PHE A 414 -17.96 9.73 18.86
CA PHE A 414 -18.57 8.63 19.61
C PHE A 414 -18.29 7.23 19.03
N GLN A 415 -17.02 6.84 18.96
CA GLN A 415 -16.58 5.51 18.50
C GLN A 415 -16.98 5.16 17.06
N GLY A 416 -17.08 6.15 16.21
CA GLY A 416 -17.35 5.96 14.78
C GLY A 416 -18.80 6.14 14.37
N TYR A 417 -19.67 6.58 15.27
CA TYR A 417 -21.01 7.03 14.87
C TYR A 417 -20.95 8.36 14.16
N PHE A 418 -21.77 8.46 13.15
CA PHE A 418 -21.88 9.62 12.29
C PHE A 418 -22.96 10.57 12.82
N PHE A 419 -22.60 11.83 13.08
CA PHE A 419 -23.54 12.88 13.41
C PHE A 419 -23.62 13.87 12.25
N PRO A 420 -24.59 13.74 11.34
CA PRO A 420 -24.68 14.60 10.14
C PRO A 420 -24.82 16.09 10.46
N ILE A 421 -25.35 16.41 11.64
CA ILE A 421 -25.61 17.80 12.05
C ILE A 421 -24.34 18.53 12.52
N MET A 422 -23.30 17.79 12.95
CA MET A 422 -22.02 18.34 13.39
C MET A 422 -20.94 18.35 12.31
N MET A 423 -21.28 17.89 11.12
CA MET A 423 -20.34 17.80 10.02
C MET A 423 -20.29 19.08 9.24
N ARG A 424 -19.17 19.75 9.31
CA ARG A 424 -18.76 20.73 8.30
C ARG A 424 -17.86 20.02 7.29
N ASP A 425 -18.03 20.36 6.02
CA ASP A 425 -17.08 20.02 4.98
C ASP A 425 -15.75 20.71 5.29
N ILE A 426 -14.88 20.02 6.02
CA ILE A 426 -13.50 20.45 6.13
C ILE A 426 -12.82 19.97 4.85
N LYS A 427 -12.63 20.89 3.92
CA LYS A 427 -11.91 20.59 2.68
C LYS A 427 -10.47 20.25 3.00
N ASN A 428 -10.07 19.03 2.67
CA ASN A 428 -8.71 18.58 2.78
C ASN A 428 -8.05 18.64 1.40
N HIS A 429 -6.99 19.38 1.32
CA HIS A 429 -6.03 19.27 0.22
C HIS A 429 -5.14 18.06 0.50
N ARG A 430 -5.27 16.98 -0.27
CA ARG A 430 -4.57 15.70 -0.08
C ARG A 430 -4.81 15.10 1.32
N MET A 431 -5.82 14.30 1.43
CA MET A 431 -6.42 13.77 2.66
C MET A 431 -5.43 13.16 3.66
N THR A 432 -4.34 12.60 3.20
CA THR A 432 -3.36 11.88 4.04
C THR A 432 -2.22 12.75 4.51
N GLN A 433 -1.85 13.84 3.84
CA GLN A 433 -0.74 14.67 4.31
C GLN A 433 -0.99 15.23 5.71
N GLU A 434 -2.21 15.63 6.04
CA GLU A 434 -2.51 16.14 7.39
C GLU A 434 -2.69 15.01 8.41
N GLN A 435 -3.36 13.92 8.06
CA GLN A 435 -3.51 12.74 8.94
C GLN A 435 -2.19 11.97 9.07
N GLY A 436 -1.43 11.86 8.00
CA GLY A 436 -0.12 11.24 7.98
C GLY A 436 0.89 11.93 8.89
N ILE A 437 0.89 13.26 8.92
CA ILE A 437 1.76 14.05 9.80
C ILE A 437 1.50 13.76 11.27
N ASP A 438 0.25 13.69 11.71
CA ASP A 438 -0.07 13.44 13.12
C ASP A 438 0.34 12.03 13.57
N ARG A 439 0.13 11.02 12.74
CA ARG A 439 0.58 9.66 13.00
C ARG A 439 2.10 9.54 12.99
N TYR A 440 2.74 10.17 12.00
CA TYR A 440 4.21 10.24 11.93
C TYR A 440 4.81 10.91 13.17
N ARG A 441 4.27 12.05 13.62
CA ARG A 441 4.75 12.77 14.83
C ARG A 441 4.77 11.88 16.07
N GLN A 442 3.78 11.00 16.22
CA GLN A 442 3.69 10.08 17.36
C GLN A 442 4.73 8.97 17.30
N ALA A 443 5.17 8.57 16.12
CA ALA A 443 6.07 7.45 15.87
C ALA A 443 7.45 7.85 15.30
N ALA A 444 7.72 9.14 15.12
CA ALA A 444 8.89 9.64 14.40
C ALA A 444 10.25 9.11 14.90
N ARG A 445 10.32 8.71 16.18
CA ARG A 445 11.53 8.15 16.81
C ARG A 445 11.43 6.66 17.14
N SER A 446 10.32 6.00 16.80
CA SER A 446 10.06 4.64 17.24
C SER A 446 10.92 3.63 16.50
N ASP A 447 11.07 3.82 15.19
CA ASP A 447 11.75 2.87 14.31
C ASP A 447 12.58 3.56 13.24
N ILE A 448 13.66 2.89 12.85
CA ILE A 448 14.39 3.15 11.62
C ILE A 448 13.61 2.44 10.50
N GLU A 449 13.28 3.11 9.41
CA GLU A 449 12.49 2.53 8.32
C GLU A 449 13.22 1.35 7.64
N ALA A 450 14.55 1.35 7.67
CA ALA A 450 15.40 0.23 7.22
C ALA A 450 15.37 -1.00 8.14
N THR A 451 14.70 -0.94 9.28
CA THR A 451 14.46 -2.13 10.12
C THR A 451 13.43 -3.02 9.42
N PRO A 452 13.65 -4.35 9.32
CA PRO A 452 12.63 -5.25 8.80
C PRO A 452 11.27 -5.05 9.47
N THR A 453 10.20 -4.99 8.68
CA THR A 453 8.86 -4.60 9.15
C THR A 453 8.35 -5.48 10.30
N TYR A 454 8.69 -6.77 10.31
CA TYR A 454 8.30 -7.68 11.39
C TYR A 454 8.96 -7.36 12.74
N LEU A 455 10.04 -6.59 12.74
CA LEU A 455 10.79 -6.15 13.94
C LEU A 455 10.38 -4.75 14.43
N TYR A 456 9.48 -4.06 13.76
CA TYR A 456 9.04 -2.74 14.19
C TYR A 456 8.43 -2.75 15.59
N TYR A 457 8.63 -1.67 16.31
CA TYR A 457 7.98 -1.46 17.61
C TYR A 457 6.45 -1.68 17.48
N PRO A 458 5.81 -2.32 18.46
CA PRO A 458 4.41 -2.68 18.35
C PRO A 458 3.51 -1.50 17.96
N ALA A 459 2.70 -1.69 16.91
CA ALA A 459 1.75 -0.73 16.36
C ALA A 459 2.34 0.51 15.63
N THR A 460 3.62 0.55 15.30
CA THR A 460 4.22 1.66 14.53
C THR A 460 4.26 1.44 13.02
N GLY A 461 4.06 0.20 12.55
CA GLY A 461 4.18 -0.16 11.13
C GLY A 461 3.40 0.78 10.19
N SER A 462 2.12 1.05 10.48
CA SER A 462 1.33 1.97 9.66
C SER A 462 1.85 3.41 9.66
N SER A 463 2.46 3.87 10.76
CA SER A 463 3.03 5.21 10.84
C SER A 463 4.35 5.33 10.08
N ILE A 464 5.14 4.27 10.02
CA ILE A 464 6.43 4.23 9.34
C ILE A 464 6.27 3.84 7.88
N SER A 465 5.79 2.63 7.58
CA SER A 465 5.71 2.14 6.20
C SER A 465 4.76 2.95 5.32
N TYR A 466 3.62 3.39 5.84
CA TYR A 466 2.62 4.16 5.08
C TYR A 466 2.91 5.66 5.14
N ASN A 467 2.82 6.26 6.34
CA ASN A 467 2.74 7.72 6.48
C ASN A 467 4.10 8.39 6.31
N LYS A 468 5.16 7.90 6.97
CA LYS A 468 6.51 8.49 6.85
C LYS A 468 6.99 8.41 5.41
N THR A 469 6.80 7.25 4.75
CA THR A 469 7.17 7.06 3.34
C THR A 469 6.41 8.02 2.43
N ALA A 470 5.09 8.13 2.55
CA ALA A 470 4.30 9.07 1.75
C ALA A 470 4.73 10.53 1.99
N LEU A 471 5.12 10.89 3.22
CA LEU A 471 5.62 12.23 3.55
C LEU A 471 6.99 12.52 2.92
N TRP A 472 7.95 11.58 2.96
CA TRP A 472 9.24 11.84 2.32
C TRP A 472 9.18 11.78 0.80
N LEU A 473 8.31 10.95 0.19
CA LEU A 473 8.03 11.00 -1.25
C LEU A 473 7.42 12.35 -1.65
N SER A 474 6.49 12.86 -0.85
CA SER A 474 5.92 14.20 -1.06
C SER A 474 6.95 15.31 -0.88
N THR A 475 7.91 15.14 0.04
CA THR A 475 9.07 16.06 0.20
C THR A 475 9.97 16.01 -1.03
N MET A 476 10.24 14.81 -1.57
CA MET A 476 10.96 14.67 -2.86
C MET A 476 10.22 15.33 -4.01
N GLU A 477 8.89 15.13 -4.11
CA GLU A 477 8.05 15.77 -5.13
C GLU A 477 8.19 17.29 -5.07
N ARG A 478 8.08 17.89 -3.88
CA ARG A 478 8.19 19.35 -3.70
C ARG A 478 9.59 19.89 -3.99
N THR A 479 10.61 19.04 -3.85
CA THR A 479 12.01 19.38 -4.09
C THR A 479 12.44 19.18 -5.54
N LEU A 480 12.03 18.08 -6.17
CA LEU A 480 12.44 17.68 -7.53
C LEU A 480 11.41 18.08 -8.59
N GLY A 481 10.18 18.30 -8.20
CA GLY A 481 9.02 18.46 -9.06
C GLY A 481 8.38 17.12 -9.45
N TRP A 482 7.04 17.13 -9.64
CA TRP A 482 6.29 15.92 -10.00
C TRP A 482 6.84 15.19 -11.22
N ASN A 483 7.16 15.93 -12.29
CA ASN A 483 7.65 15.31 -13.53
C ASN A 483 8.91 14.47 -13.32
N MET A 484 9.78 14.85 -12.38
CA MET A 484 10.97 14.07 -12.06
C MET A 484 10.63 12.86 -11.19
N LEU A 485 9.85 13.03 -10.13
CA LEU A 485 9.45 11.93 -9.27
C LEU A 485 8.64 10.88 -10.03
N GLN A 486 7.73 11.31 -10.91
CA GLN A 486 6.97 10.40 -11.78
C GLN A 486 7.89 9.56 -12.67
N LYS A 487 8.92 10.18 -13.28
CA LYS A 487 9.91 9.44 -14.09
C LYS A 487 10.69 8.41 -13.25
N ILE A 488 11.05 8.75 -12.02
CA ILE A 488 11.72 7.82 -11.09
C ILE A 488 10.81 6.63 -10.81
N MET A 489 9.56 6.88 -10.40
CA MET A 489 8.59 5.82 -10.08
C MET A 489 8.24 4.96 -11.30
N SER A 490 8.07 5.57 -12.48
CA SER A 490 7.83 4.83 -13.73
C SER A 490 9.03 3.96 -14.11
N ALA A 491 10.25 4.48 -14.00
CA ALA A 491 11.46 3.71 -14.29
C ALA A 491 11.65 2.55 -13.29
N PHE A 492 11.31 2.76 -12.02
CA PHE A 492 11.34 1.71 -11.01
C PHE A 492 10.31 0.63 -11.32
N PHE A 493 9.06 0.99 -11.61
CA PHE A 493 8.00 0.07 -12.00
C PHE A 493 8.42 -0.77 -13.23
N GLU A 494 8.85 -0.12 -14.31
CA GLU A 494 9.24 -0.81 -15.56
C GLU A 494 10.42 -1.76 -15.39
N ARG A 495 11.38 -1.42 -14.54
CA ARG A 495 12.58 -2.22 -14.30
C ARG A 495 12.30 -3.41 -13.37
N TRP A 496 11.38 -3.26 -12.43
CA TRP A 496 11.15 -4.23 -11.36
C TRP A 496 9.81 -4.96 -11.45
N LYS A 497 8.99 -4.69 -12.45
CA LYS A 497 7.77 -5.44 -12.66
C LYS A 497 8.06 -6.95 -12.80
N PHE A 498 7.27 -7.75 -12.08
CA PHE A 498 7.39 -9.21 -11.98
C PHE A 498 8.71 -9.70 -11.39
N ARG A 499 9.29 -8.91 -10.50
CA ARG A 499 10.51 -9.19 -9.75
C ARG A 499 10.37 -8.76 -8.30
N HIS A 500 11.38 -9.10 -7.49
CA HIS A 500 11.45 -8.78 -6.08
C HIS A 500 12.53 -7.72 -5.82
N PRO A 501 12.19 -6.42 -5.87
CA PRO A 501 13.14 -5.36 -5.58
C PRO A 501 13.45 -5.25 -4.08
N LYS A 502 14.61 -4.67 -3.78
CA LYS A 502 15.02 -4.23 -2.45
C LYS A 502 15.09 -2.70 -2.38
N PRO A 503 15.15 -2.10 -1.19
CA PRO A 503 15.22 -0.64 -1.02
C PRO A 503 16.31 0.04 -1.84
N ASP A 504 17.52 -0.54 -1.88
CA ASP A 504 18.64 0.02 -2.64
C ASP A 504 18.39 0.07 -4.16
N ASP A 505 17.50 -0.78 -4.68
CA ASP A 505 17.09 -0.74 -6.08
C ASP A 505 16.27 0.51 -6.41
N PHE A 506 15.38 0.92 -5.49
CA PHE A 506 14.66 2.18 -5.63
C PHE A 506 15.61 3.39 -5.55
N PHE A 507 16.54 3.37 -4.59
CA PHE A 507 17.51 4.47 -4.42
C PHE A 507 18.46 4.59 -5.62
N ALA A 508 18.89 3.47 -6.17
CA ALA A 508 19.72 3.44 -7.39
C ALA A 508 18.97 4.05 -8.59
N VAL A 509 17.70 3.67 -8.78
CA VAL A 509 16.86 4.24 -9.85
C VAL A 509 16.63 5.74 -9.63
N ALA A 510 16.40 6.18 -8.41
CA ALA A 510 16.20 7.58 -8.08
C ALA A 510 17.44 8.42 -8.39
N ASN A 511 18.63 7.96 -8.02
CA ASN A 511 19.89 8.60 -8.33
C ASN A 511 20.13 8.66 -9.85
N GLU A 512 19.97 7.55 -10.54
CA GLU A 512 20.19 7.42 -11.99
C GLU A 512 19.27 8.37 -12.77
N VAL A 513 17.95 8.28 -12.53
CA VAL A 513 16.95 9.02 -13.30
C VAL A 513 16.98 10.51 -13.01
N SER A 514 17.24 10.90 -11.75
CA SER A 514 17.36 12.31 -11.39
C SER A 514 18.68 12.95 -11.83
N GLY A 515 19.72 12.13 -12.10
CA GLY A 515 21.08 12.60 -12.34
C GLY A 515 21.70 13.29 -11.12
N ARG A 516 21.21 13.02 -9.92
CA ARG A 516 21.66 13.63 -8.65
C ARG A 516 22.01 12.54 -7.65
N ASP A 517 22.96 12.81 -6.78
CA ASP A 517 23.18 11.99 -5.58
C ASP A 517 22.14 12.35 -4.51
N LEU A 518 21.15 11.50 -4.33
CA LEU A 518 20.09 11.62 -3.32
C LEU A 518 20.37 10.77 -2.06
N ASN A 519 21.52 10.11 -1.97
CA ASN A 519 21.83 9.23 -0.84
C ASN A 519 21.79 9.98 0.50
N TYR A 520 22.25 11.27 0.52
CA TYR A 520 22.14 12.10 1.73
C TYR A 520 20.71 12.23 2.25
N PHE A 521 19.73 12.25 1.33
CA PHE A 521 18.31 12.30 1.68
C PHE A 521 17.83 10.96 2.22
N PHE A 522 18.13 9.86 1.51
CA PHE A 522 17.73 8.51 1.95
C PHE A 522 18.40 8.09 3.25
N ASP A 523 19.64 8.56 3.51
CA ASP A 523 20.32 8.34 4.78
C ASP A 523 19.54 8.93 5.97
N GLU A 524 18.97 10.12 5.79
CA GLU A 524 18.21 10.78 6.84
C GLU A 524 16.79 10.22 7.00
N VAL A 525 16.07 9.97 5.90
CA VAL A 525 14.66 9.57 5.98
C VAL A 525 14.46 8.07 6.16
N TYR A 526 15.36 7.23 5.61
CA TYR A 526 15.21 5.79 5.59
C TYR A 526 16.17 5.06 6.54
N ARG A 527 17.49 5.36 6.45
CA ARG A 527 18.52 4.63 7.21
C ARG A 527 18.68 5.10 8.66
N LYS A 528 17.98 6.17 9.07
CA LYS A 528 17.98 6.73 10.42
C LYS A 528 16.55 6.98 10.92
N ALA A 529 16.38 6.98 12.24
CA ALA A 529 15.16 7.49 12.90
C ALA A 529 15.28 9.01 13.10
N ALA A 530 15.73 9.73 12.08
CA ALA A 530 15.96 11.17 12.14
C ALA A 530 14.63 11.94 12.25
N VAL A 531 14.57 12.91 13.15
CA VAL A 531 13.44 13.79 13.36
C VAL A 531 13.79 15.20 12.93
N PHE A 532 12.90 15.84 12.20
CA PHE A 532 13.08 17.17 11.67
C PHE A 532 12.23 18.17 12.43
N ASP A 533 12.82 19.28 12.85
CA ASP A 533 12.16 20.41 13.51
C ASP A 533 13.03 21.65 13.32
N TYR A 534 12.65 22.52 12.41
CA TYR A 534 13.35 23.74 12.08
C TYR A 534 12.59 24.93 12.65
N THR A 535 13.30 25.94 13.16
CA THR A 535 12.65 27.09 13.79
C THR A 535 13.33 28.40 13.43
N VAL A 536 12.55 29.48 13.44
CA VAL A 536 13.07 30.84 13.57
C VAL A 536 13.20 31.15 15.06
N GLU A 537 14.40 30.98 15.61
CA GLU A 537 14.68 31.16 17.05
C GLU A 537 14.47 32.60 17.49
N SER A 538 15.06 33.56 16.76
CA SER A 538 14.96 34.98 17.09
C SER A 538 15.01 35.88 15.86
N VAL A 539 14.35 37.04 15.97
CA VAL A 539 14.40 38.13 15.00
C VAL A 539 14.63 39.46 15.71
N ALA A 540 15.49 40.28 15.13
CA ALA A 540 15.72 41.66 15.58
C ALA A 540 15.96 42.54 14.36
N SER A 541 15.56 43.81 14.41
CA SER A 541 15.86 44.83 13.40
C SER A 541 16.02 46.16 14.08
N GLU A 542 17.25 46.60 14.19
CA GLU A 542 17.65 47.77 14.96
C GLU A 542 18.22 48.84 14.05
N GLU A 543 17.93 50.11 14.30
CA GLU A 543 18.48 51.23 13.54
C GLU A 543 19.99 51.34 13.77
N VAL A 544 20.75 51.31 12.68
CA VAL A 544 22.21 51.48 12.72
C VAL A 544 22.50 52.98 12.88
N LYS A 545 22.94 53.35 14.07
CA LYS A 545 23.40 54.72 14.35
C LYS A 545 24.87 54.68 14.61
N THR A 546 25.59 55.57 13.95
CA THR A 546 27.02 55.75 14.23
C THR A 546 27.15 56.74 15.38
N GLU A 547 27.45 56.24 16.57
CA GLU A 547 27.72 57.05 17.78
C GLU A 547 29.17 56.78 18.22
N GLY A 548 29.89 57.84 18.60
CA GLY A 548 31.28 57.74 19.02
C GLY A 548 32.25 58.49 18.14
N PHE A 549 33.52 58.12 18.15
CA PHE A 549 34.53 58.75 17.35
C PHE A 549 34.59 58.12 15.96
N VAL A 550 34.50 58.93 14.90
CA VAL A 550 34.69 58.57 13.51
C VAL A 550 35.91 59.34 12.95
N ASP A 551 36.62 58.72 12.01
CA ASP A 551 37.74 59.37 11.33
C ASP A 551 37.16 60.39 10.32
N ASP A 552 37.32 61.64 10.58
CA ASP A 552 37.03 62.71 9.62
C ASP A 552 38.34 63.43 9.26
N LYS A 553 38.75 63.25 8.00
CA LYS A 553 39.99 63.85 7.46
C LYS A 553 41.26 63.52 8.24
N GLY A 554 41.34 62.30 8.81
CA GLY A 554 42.53 61.86 9.57
C GLY A 554 42.52 62.28 11.04
N GLN A 555 41.40 62.80 11.56
CA GLN A 555 41.25 63.13 12.97
C GLN A 555 39.97 62.47 13.56
N PRO A 556 40.05 61.84 14.74
CA PRO A 556 38.88 61.25 15.41
C PRO A 556 37.92 62.35 15.86
N THR A 557 36.74 62.40 15.20
CA THR A 557 35.66 63.35 15.52
C THR A 557 34.49 62.63 16.14
N TYR A 558 33.97 63.14 17.28
CA TYR A 558 32.82 62.58 17.97
C TYR A 558 31.51 62.90 17.22
N THR A 559 30.75 61.87 16.89
CA THR A 559 29.41 62.01 16.28
C THR A 559 28.34 61.28 17.09
N LYS A 560 27.11 61.83 17.10
CA LYS A 560 25.89 61.22 17.62
C LYS A 560 24.96 60.76 16.46
N GLY A 561 25.50 60.48 15.31
CA GLY A 561 24.72 60.19 14.09
C GLY A 561 24.34 61.46 13.35
N ASN A 562 24.13 61.35 12.03
CA ASN A 562 23.74 62.47 11.20
C ASN A 562 22.22 62.49 11.04
N LYS A 563 21.53 63.60 11.37
CA LYS A 563 20.07 63.72 11.28
C LYS A 563 19.51 63.61 9.87
N ASN A 564 20.38 63.67 8.85
CA ASN A 564 20.02 63.64 7.44
C ASN A 564 20.35 62.28 6.72
N ASP A 565 20.93 61.33 7.40
CA ASP A 565 21.24 60.03 6.81
C ASP A 565 19.96 59.18 6.61
N LYS A 566 19.88 58.46 5.48
CA LYS A 566 18.82 57.47 5.33
C LYS A 566 18.93 56.46 6.46
N LYS A 567 17.80 56.21 7.15
CA LYS A 567 17.75 55.24 8.21
C LYS A 567 18.10 53.87 7.64
N LEU A 568 19.14 53.26 8.19
CA LEU A 568 19.54 51.89 7.90
C LEU A 568 19.21 51.04 9.12
N TYR A 569 18.75 49.82 8.91
CA TYR A 569 18.47 48.85 9.95
C TYR A 569 19.35 47.63 9.79
N GLU A 570 20.01 47.23 10.87
CA GLU A 570 20.68 45.93 10.94
C GLU A 570 19.64 44.90 11.42
N THR A 571 19.32 43.98 10.53
CA THR A 571 18.43 42.84 10.80
C THR A 571 19.29 41.63 11.15
N ARG A 572 18.96 40.99 12.26
CA ARG A 572 19.54 39.72 12.74
C ARG A 572 18.41 38.68 12.86
N VAL A 573 18.56 37.56 12.15
CA VAL A 573 17.66 36.42 12.22
C VAL A 573 18.47 35.18 12.54
N VAL A 574 18.11 34.49 13.61
CA VAL A 574 18.68 33.20 13.97
C VAL A 574 17.69 32.12 13.60
N VAL A 575 18.09 31.23 12.71
CA VAL A 575 17.38 29.98 12.42
C VAL A 575 18.09 28.82 13.12
N ARG A 576 17.33 27.83 13.56
CA ARG A 576 17.87 26.73 14.34
C ARG A 576 17.21 25.41 13.98
N ARG A 577 17.96 24.32 14.08
CA ARG A 577 17.49 22.93 14.00
C ARG A 577 17.38 22.40 15.43
N LEU A 578 16.16 21.99 15.83
CA LEU A 578 15.86 21.55 17.20
C LEU A 578 16.05 20.04 17.39
N GLN A 579 16.00 19.28 16.30
CA GLN A 579 16.13 17.83 16.31
C GLN A 579 17.38 17.39 15.50
N ASP A 580 17.55 16.08 15.33
CA ASP A 580 18.76 15.46 14.75
C ASP A 580 18.73 15.34 13.22
N GLY A 581 17.57 15.40 12.57
CA GLY A 581 17.46 15.28 11.11
C GLY A 581 18.14 16.46 10.36
N ILE A 582 18.95 16.15 9.34
CA ILE A 582 19.79 17.11 8.60
C ILE A 582 19.40 17.10 7.15
N LEU A 583 18.56 18.05 6.73
CA LEU A 583 18.25 18.29 5.32
C LEU A 583 18.32 19.79 5.01
N PRO A 584 18.64 20.17 3.75
CA PRO A 584 18.58 21.56 3.33
C PRO A 584 17.15 22.11 3.40
N VAL A 585 17.01 23.35 3.88
CA VAL A 585 15.73 24.06 3.95
C VAL A 585 15.85 25.49 3.43
N ASP A 586 14.79 25.97 2.77
CA ASP A 586 14.71 27.35 2.31
C ASP A 586 14.47 28.29 3.49
N VAL A 587 15.09 29.47 3.46
CA VAL A 587 14.89 30.53 4.44
C VAL A 587 14.50 31.82 3.72
N LEU A 588 13.41 32.43 4.15
CA LEU A 588 12.89 33.69 3.65
C LEU A 588 12.90 34.75 4.73
N LEU A 589 13.51 35.92 4.44
CA LEU A 589 13.38 37.13 5.22
C LEU A 589 12.59 38.14 4.39
N LYS A 590 11.47 38.61 4.92
CA LYS A 590 10.58 39.61 4.30
C LYS A 590 10.70 40.94 5.02
N PHE A 591 10.87 42.01 4.27
CA PHE A 591 11.03 43.37 4.77
C PHE A 591 9.76 44.22 4.56
N ASP A 592 9.57 45.25 5.39
CA ASP A 592 8.38 46.12 5.41
C ASP A 592 8.23 46.99 4.11
N ASN A 593 9.30 47.14 3.33
CA ASN A 593 9.30 47.76 2.02
C ASN A 593 8.97 46.78 0.86
N GLY A 594 8.63 45.53 1.17
CA GLY A 594 8.30 44.51 0.19
C GLY A 594 9.47 43.69 -0.35
N GLU A 595 10.73 44.05 -0.03
CA GLU A 595 11.90 43.27 -0.43
C GLU A 595 11.94 41.90 0.26
N GLU A 596 12.59 40.95 -0.41
CA GLU A 596 12.84 39.60 0.11
C GLU A 596 14.32 39.26 0.04
N VAL A 597 14.80 38.51 1.02
CA VAL A 597 16.09 37.81 0.98
C VAL A 597 15.78 36.31 1.14
N ARG A 598 16.22 35.54 0.16
CA ARG A 598 16.05 34.08 0.15
C ARG A 598 17.42 33.42 0.17
N ASP A 599 17.52 32.34 0.93
CA ASP A 599 18.73 31.51 1.04
C ASP A 599 18.34 30.05 1.28
N VAL A 600 19.25 29.14 0.97
CA VAL A 600 19.14 27.72 1.31
C VAL A 600 20.12 27.43 2.44
N TRP A 601 19.60 27.05 3.59
CA TRP A 601 20.42 26.58 4.70
C TRP A 601 20.57 25.06 4.63
N ASP A 602 21.83 24.57 4.64
CA ASP A 602 22.14 23.14 4.52
C ASP A 602 21.78 22.30 5.77
N GLY A 603 21.38 22.95 6.89
CA GLY A 603 21.00 22.30 8.13
C GLY A 603 22.14 21.62 8.90
N LYS A 604 23.38 21.59 8.39
CA LYS A 604 24.50 20.87 9.04
C LYS A 604 24.87 21.45 10.37
N SER A 605 24.97 22.79 10.46
CA SER A 605 25.13 23.47 11.74
C SER A 605 23.82 23.50 12.53
N LEU A 606 23.88 23.48 13.87
CA LEU A 606 22.67 23.55 14.70
C LEU A 606 21.88 24.84 14.54
N TRP A 607 22.53 25.91 14.09
CA TRP A 607 21.92 27.22 13.85
C TRP A 607 22.69 28.02 12.81
N LYS A 608 22.03 29.02 12.21
CA LYS A 608 22.62 29.99 11.29
C LYS A 608 22.13 31.38 11.61
N LEU A 609 23.05 32.36 11.61
CA LEU A 609 22.75 33.79 11.76
C LEU A 609 22.71 34.44 10.39
N TYR A 610 21.60 35.07 10.06
CA TYR A 610 21.48 36.01 8.96
C TYR A 610 21.61 37.42 9.50
N ARG A 611 22.57 38.17 8.92
CA ARG A 611 22.82 39.55 9.25
C ARG A 611 22.73 40.39 7.97
N VAL A 612 21.76 41.30 7.93
CA VAL A 612 21.45 42.09 6.73
C VAL A 612 21.26 43.55 7.15
N VAL A 613 21.92 44.47 6.43
CA VAL A 613 21.75 45.93 6.65
C VAL A 613 21.01 46.51 5.46
N LYS A 614 19.81 47.09 5.73
CA LYS A 614 18.94 47.66 4.70
C LYS A 614 18.19 48.90 5.22
N PRO A 615 17.69 49.77 4.28
CA PRO A 615 16.86 50.91 4.63
C PRO A 615 15.40 50.48 4.94
N ALA A 616 15.19 49.26 5.44
CA ALA A 616 13.90 48.64 5.75
C ALA A 616 14.04 47.75 6.98
N LYS A 617 12.97 47.66 7.78
CA LYS A 617 12.89 46.72 8.90
C LYS A 617 12.43 45.38 8.41
N LEU A 618 12.80 44.32 9.15
CA LEU A 618 12.22 43.02 8.98
C LEU A 618 10.72 43.07 9.29
N ASP A 619 9.90 42.47 8.45
CA ASP A 619 8.51 42.16 8.75
C ASP A 619 8.41 40.79 9.44
N TYR A 620 8.87 39.73 8.73
CA TYR A 620 8.94 38.39 9.28
C TYR A 620 10.09 37.57 8.64
N ALA A 621 10.43 36.48 9.31
CA ALA A 621 11.29 35.42 8.77
C ALA A 621 10.56 34.09 8.80
N ILE A 622 10.80 33.22 7.80
CA ILE A 622 10.24 31.89 7.69
C ILE A 622 11.32 30.90 7.25
N VAL A 623 11.37 29.75 7.92
CA VAL A 623 12.07 28.55 7.46
C VAL A 623 11.04 27.67 6.75
N ASP A 624 11.43 27.14 5.58
CA ASP A 624 10.55 26.34 4.70
C ASP A 624 9.24 27.06 4.30
N PRO A 625 9.31 28.26 3.69
CA PRO A 625 8.13 29.07 3.37
C PRO A 625 7.16 28.38 2.40
N GLU A 626 7.63 27.47 1.57
CA GLU A 626 6.84 26.71 0.59
C GLU A 626 6.41 25.34 1.12
N ARG A 627 6.71 25.04 2.39
CA ARG A 627 6.37 23.76 3.07
C ARG A 627 6.84 22.55 2.26
N LYS A 628 8.09 22.55 1.82
CA LYS A 628 8.69 21.41 1.11
C LYS A 628 8.99 20.26 2.06
N MET A 629 9.43 20.58 3.30
CA MET A 629 9.82 19.62 4.33
C MET A 629 8.59 19.12 5.10
N LEU A 630 7.87 18.13 4.57
CA LEU A 630 6.69 17.58 5.22
C LEU A 630 7.00 16.73 6.45
N LEU A 631 8.26 16.35 6.63
CA LEU A 631 8.73 15.60 7.80
C LEU A 631 9.00 16.50 9.02
N ASP A 632 8.90 17.83 8.90
CA ASP A 632 9.00 18.73 10.03
C ASP A 632 7.82 18.50 10.99
N ILE A 633 8.14 18.15 12.24
CA ILE A 633 7.13 17.78 13.22
C ILE A 633 6.41 18.99 13.85
N ASN A 634 6.89 20.21 13.61
CA ASN A 634 6.34 21.40 14.25
C ASN A 634 6.39 22.68 13.40
N TYR A 635 5.50 22.81 12.44
CA TYR A 635 5.42 24.02 11.62
C TYR A 635 5.05 25.31 12.35
N THR A 636 4.62 25.25 13.63
CA THR A 636 4.20 26.44 14.34
C THR A 636 5.35 27.34 14.76
N ASN A 637 6.56 26.83 14.78
CA ASN A 637 7.80 27.53 15.12
C ASN A 637 8.65 27.95 13.91
N ASN A 638 8.24 27.58 12.67
CA ASN A 638 9.00 27.87 11.44
C ASN A 638 8.98 29.35 11.03
N SER A 639 8.17 30.18 11.67
CA SER A 639 8.09 31.60 11.34
C SER A 639 8.07 32.49 12.56
N LYS A 640 8.60 33.72 12.41
CA LYS A 640 8.56 34.73 13.46
C LYS A 640 8.44 36.13 12.87
N GLN A 641 7.52 36.92 13.40
CA GLN A 641 7.37 38.34 13.06
C GLN A 641 8.16 39.23 14.02
N LEU A 642 8.67 40.35 13.50
CA LEU A 642 9.35 41.34 14.34
C LEU A 642 8.38 42.00 15.32
N SER A 643 7.15 42.28 14.87
CA SER A 643 6.08 42.83 15.68
C SER A 643 4.84 41.95 15.60
N PRO A 644 4.68 40.98 16.49
CA PRO A 644 3.56 40.06 16.46
C PRO A 644 2.21 40.79 16.64
N ALA A 645 1.25 40.49 15.76
CA ALA A 645 -0.13 40.98 15.84
C ALA A 645 -0.96 40.16 16.85
N THR A 646 -0.56 40.16 18.12
CA THR A 646 -1.13 39.31 19.19
C THR A 646 -2.61 39.56 19.41
N ASP A 647 -3.04 40.82 19.44
CA ASP A 647 -4.44 41.18 19.67
C ASP A 647 -5.36 40.74 18.54
N PHE A 648 -4.89 40.88 17.29
CA PHE A 648 -5.63 40.39 16.10
C PHE A 648 -5.73 38.87 16.11
N SER A 649 -4.66 38.18 16.43
CA SER A 649 -4.66 36.71 16.55
C SER A 649 -5.58 36.23 17.65
N ALA A 650 -5.56 36.86 18.82
CA ALA A 650 -6.45 36.56 19.95
C ALA A 650 -7.92 36.79 19.57
N SER A 651 -8.23 37.90 18.90
CA SER A 651 -9.58 38.22 18.43
C SER A 651 -10.09 37.20 17.39
N LYS A 652 -9.22 36.81 16.46
CA LYS A 652 -9.53 35.77 15.43
C LYS A 652 -9.82 34.42 16.10
N TRP A 653 -9.02 34.03 17.08
CA TRP A 653 -9.24 32.78 17.82
C TRP A 653 -10.54 32.84 18.64
N ALA A 654 -10.77 33.92 19.38
CA ALA A 654 -12.01 34.11 20.14
C ALA A 654 -13.25 34.04 19.23
N SER A 655 -13.21 34.67 18.06
CA SER A 655 -14.30 34.62 17.09
C SER A 655 -14.54 33.19 16.56
N LYS A 656 -13.49 32.44 16.27
CA LYS A 656 -13.63 31.03 15.84
C LYS A 656 -14.25 30.18 16.95
N TRP A 657 -13.82 30.37 18.21
CA TRP A 657 -14.39 29.67 19.35
C TRP A 657 -15.87 30.01 19.58
N MET A 658 -16.26 31.28 19.41
CA MET A 658 -17.66 31.69 19.51
C MET A 658 -18.54 31.06 18.43
N VAL A 659 -18.08 31.02 17.20
CA VAL A 659 -18.80 30.35 16.09
C VAL A 659 -18.94 28.86 16.38
N TRP A 660 -17.86 28.20 16.80
CA TRP A 660 -17.90 26.79 17.16
C TRP A 660 -18.85 26.50 18.33
N LEU A 661 -18.81 27.30 19.39
CA LEU A 661 -19.71 27.19 20.55
C LEU A 661 -21.18 27.38 20.12
N GLN A 662 -21.44 28.34 19.25
CA GLN A 662 -22.80 28.60 18.74
C GLN A 662 -23.31 27.40 17.93
N ASP A 663 -22.51 26.82 17.04
CA ASP A 663 -22.84 25.62 16.28
C ASP A 663 -23.10 24.43 17.23
N TYR A 664 -22.29 24.27 18.25
CA TYR A 664 -22.44 23.23 19.27
C TYR A 664 -23.75 23.37 20.06
N LEU A 665 -24.08 24.58 20.51
CA LEU A 665 -25.33 24.86 21.24
C LEU A 665 -26.56 24.68 20.34
N GLN A 666 -26.50 25.07 19.07
CA GLN A 666 -27.56 24.81 18.11
C GLN A 666 -27.78 23.30 17.91
N THR A 667 -26.72 22.54 17.80
CA THR A 667 -26.80 21.08 17.69
C THR A 667 -27.45 20.45 18.92
N LEU A 668 -27.08 20.87 20.13
CA LEU A 668 -27.70 20.40 21.35
C LEU A 668 -29.18 20.76 21.46
N SER A 669 -29.61 21.92 20.93
CA SER A 669 -31.01 22.33 20.97
C SER A 669 -31.94 21.44 20.11
N PHE A 670 -31.42 20.65 19.18
CA PHE A 670 -32.18 19.63 18.44
C PHE A 670 -32.31 18.30 19.20
N LEU A 671 -31.55 18.10 20.28
CA LEU A 671 -31.56 16.87 21.07
C LEU A 671 -32.44 17.02 22.33
N ILE A 672 -32.91 18.22 22.62
CA ILE A 672 -33.81 18.58 23.73
C ILE A 672 -35.19 18.91 23.19
#